data_a718beeee10fa6dd887ee685f47c2d07
#
_entry.id   a718beeee10fa6dd887ee685f47c2d07
#
_cell.length_a   1.000
_cell.length_b   1.000
_cell.length_c   1.000
_cell.angle_alpha   90.00
_cell.angle_beta   90.00
_cell.angle_gamma   90.00
#
_symmetry.space_group_name_H-M   'P 1'
#
loop_
_entity.id
_entity.type
_entity.pdbx_description
1 polymer ?
#
loop_
_entity_poly.entity_id
_entity_poly.type
_entity_poly.pdbx_seq_one_letter_code
_entity_poly.pdbx_strand_id
1 'polypeptide(L)'
;MMSSLHLIDQVVLFSIGLAAALVTIQVVLCFPLTIIYGFWKRAALRTLAASPFTGKVSVLVPAYNEEKTLRACVESLLASRYENLEIIVIDDGSTDGTGQSVDGLVDGVKVQYLRQVNGGKATALNRGAATATGEVILFTDADSIFLVDTVGNMVRWFADPAMDAVCGNDVPLKTRTPLQKVLAVTSHIGTGFVRRALSVLGVLPIISGNLGAVRASVFHEIEGFRQMWGEDLEFTFRLQAGRKRIVFDGSPVVRAECPGDLRSLWRQRVRWVRSYLKVSSIHSRLFLPTHAFPFSLYLPFNYFALTIVPLLQIVAIPFLIRLAFANISSLDWIWYLLLYFGLLTFSFVAAYSILLDRDFKSLAFLPIAILLIVPLSFFYSLVVLSSIWQEWMGRAEKWEKIERLPVGTLARRGGSGLILGAVLLLTAIGGSRWRTSMHLFTSPVSQPAEASTDIFNEHLGSNHDISDIAIATHFDDWQDWHDAITSVLQSPVRGRLSTVGISAGRLEWAHFQWRGHQSHWSSPQRHSSVDLLATAIRDFRKQRLNTVAIVDFYSPTLVTRDSHMAAVRFDGMQSGDQVCFSELVDGDYGRQIIEMVTYLSHNYRLDAIALTELDYYSFCFDDRCLRSYRESSGRADWPRHPWSKAVDRDDPSIWRWRSAKMQEFLQKVAYAAHSGGKRLIVDVPVNWKDLKRRGGDSGLEYARVLQSADQIVVWNYFGVDERSPEISARIVQDLVRSFPPDKFFVSVGLWQGQHGTLDAKSFQKGLEYTMRSGAQNIWITPNKLMSSNHWSALDAALDTIE
;
A
#
# COMPACT_ATOMS: atom_id res chain seq x y z
N MET A 1 -11.27 -32.51 42.91
CA MET A 1 -11.61 -31.42 41.97
C MET A 1 -10.84 -30.12 42.21
N MET A 2 -10.70 -29.61 43.46
CA MET A 2 -9.85 -28.41 43.74
C MET A 2 -8.35 -28.65 43.48
N SER A 3 -7.80 -29.83 43.80
CA SER A 3 -6.41 -30.17 43.60
C SER A 3 -6.02 -30.29 42.09
N SER A 4 -6.91 -30.80 41.24
CA SER A 4 -6.69 -30.90 39.79
C SER A 4 -6.77 -29.54 39.09
N LEU A 5 -7.56 -28.61 39.54
CA LEU A 5 -7.62 -27.23 39.07
C LEU A 5 -6.31 -26.48 39.36
N HIS A 6 -5.74 -26.68 40.56
CA HIS A 6 -4.45 -26.08 40.96
C HIS A 6 -3.27 -26.60 40.07
N LEU A 7 -3.29 -27.88 39.71
CA LEU A 7 -2.28 -28.46 38.85
C LEU A 7 -2.35 -27.88 37.41
N ILE A 8 -3.55 -27.69 36.88
CA ILE A 8 -3.74 -27.07 35.56
C ILE A 8 -3.22 -25.64 35.57
N ASP A 9 -3.55 -24.86 36.59
CA ASP A 9 -3.08 -23.48 36.75
C ASP A 9 -1.53 -23.42 36.79
N GLN A 10 -0.87 -24.34 37.49
CA GLN A 10 0.59 -24.44 37.55
C GLN A 10 1.24 -24.83 36.22
N VAL A 11 0.64 -25.76 35.47
CA VAL A 11 1.12 -26.16 34.14
C VAL A 11 1.01 -25.00 33.15
N VAL A 12 -0.05 -24.25 33.19
CA VAL A 12 -0.25 -23.07 32.34
C VAL A 12 0.74 -21.97 32.69
N LEU A 13 0.91 -21.67 33.97
CA LEU A 13 1.89 -20.71 34.47
C LEU A 13 3.31 -21.06 34.02
N PHE A 14 3.70 -22.32 34.18
CA PHE A 14 4.99 -22.83 33.71
C PHE A 14 5.13 -22.66 32.19
N SER A 15 4.07 -23.00 31.42
CA SER A 15 4.09 -22.90 29.96
C SER A 15 4.26 -21.48 29.46
N ILE A 16 3.56 -20.52 30.06
CA ILE A 16 3.67 -19.09 29.72
C ILE A 16 5.04 -18.55 30.15
N GLY A 17 5.48 -18.90 31.36
CA GLY A 17 6.80 -18.52 31.85
C GLY A 17 7.92 -19.04 30.96
N LEU A 18 7.83 -20.29 30.53
CA LEU A 18 8.79 -20.88 29.59
C LEU A 18 8.80 -20.16 28.24
N ALA A 19 7.62 -19.88 27.67
CA ALA A 19 7.52 -19.14 26.40
C ALA A 19 8.11 -17.72 26.53
N ALA A 20 7.80 -17.01 27.61
CA ALA A 20 8.34 -15.68 27.88
C ALA A 20 9.88 -15.72 28.08
N ALA A 21 10.40 -16.72 28.80
CA ALA A 21 11.84 -16.91 29.00
C ALA A 21 12.56 -17.16 27.66
N LEU A 22 12.01 -18.00 26.78
CA LEU A 22 12.60 -18.29 25.48
C LEU A 22 12.65 -17.05 24.58
N VAL A 23 11.57 -16.26 24.52
CA VAL A 23 11.53 -15.00 23.78
C VAL A 23 12.57 -14.01 24.36
N THR A 24 12.65 -13.91 25.68
CA THR A 24 13.61 -13.02 26.35
C THR A 24 15.05 -13.46 26.06
N ILE A 25 15.35 -14.76 26.17
CA ILE A 25 16.68 -15.31 25.83
C ILE A 25 17.02 -14.99 24.37
N GLN A 26 16.06 -15.18 23.44
CA GLN A 26 16.27 -14.86 22.03
C GLN A 26 16.59 -13.37 21.83
N VAL A 27 15.86 -12.47 22.47
CA VAL A 27 16.08 -11.02 22.35
C VAL A 27 17.42 -10.63 22.97
N VAL A 28 17.74 -11.12 24.18
CA VAL A 28 18.99 -10.83 24.91
C VAL A 28 20.20 -11.31 24.11
N LEU A 29 20.12 -12.47 23.47
CA LEU A 29 21.22 -13.01 22.65
C LEU A 29 21.31 -12.30 21.29
N CYS A 30 20.18 -12.07 20.62
CA CYS A 30 20.17 -11.47 19.28
C CYS A 30 20.55 -9.99 19.28
N PHE A 31 20.22 -9.24 20.33
CA PHE A 31 20.48 -7.79 20.35
C PHE A 31 21.97 -7.44 20.22
N PRO A 32 22.92 -7.95 21.08
CA PRO A 32 24.32 -7.70 20.90
C PRO A 32 24.87 -8.26 19.57
N LEU A 33 24.35 -9.41 19.12
CA LEU A 33 24.79 -10.02 17.87
C LEU A 33 24.43 -9.16 16.65
N THR A 34 23.28 -8.44 16.66
CA THR A 34 22.95 -7.51 15.57
C THR A 34 23.88 -6.30 15.54
N ILE A 35 24.37 -5.83 16.69
CA ILE A 35 25.38 -4.77 16.77
C ILE A 35 26.71 -5.28 16.20
N ILE A 36 27.14 -6.45 16.66
CA ILE A 36 28.36 -7.14 16.16
C ILE A 36 28.26 -7.33 14.65
N TYR A 37 27.11 -7.80 14.16
CA TYR A 37 26.84 -7.92 12.73
C TYR A 37 27.09 -6.61 11.97
N GLY A 38 26.64 -5.49 12.50
CA GLY A 38 26.83 -4.18 11.87
C GLY A 38 28.31 -3.81 11.70
N PHE A 39 29.14 -4.06 12.71
CA PHE A 39 30.60 -3.83 12.65
C PHE A 39 31.28 -4.84 11.74
N TRP A 40 31.01 -6.13 11.93
CA TRP A 40 31.57 -7.21 11.12
C TRP A 40 31.28 -7.02 9.63
N LYS A 41 29.99 -6.74 9.26
CA LYS A 41 29.61 -6.50 7.88
C LYS A 41 30.37 -5.32 7.28
N ARG A 42 30.49 -4.20 8.01
CA ARG A 42 31.24 -3.03 7.53
C ARG A 42 32.70 -3.35 7.25
N ALA A 43 33.35 -4.11 8.16
CA ALA A 43 34.74 -4.55 7.98
C ALA A 43 34.84 -5.48 6.76
N ALA A 44 34.02 -6.52 6.67
CA ALA A 44 34.04 -7.46 5.57
C ALA A 44 33.81 -6.75 4.22
N LEU A 45 32.82 -5.89 4.10
CA LEU A 45 32.55 -5.18 2.85
C LEU A 45 33.66 -4.21 2.44
N ARG A 46 34.41 -3.62 3.39
CA ARG A 46 35.60 -2.82 3.07
C ARG A 46 36.70 -3.68 2.44
N THR A 47 36.94 -4.87 3.00
CA THR A 47 37.92 -5.81 2.45
C THR A 47 37.49 -6.30 1.06
N LEU A 48 36.23 -6.70 0.90
CA LEU A 48 35.70 -7.18 -0.38
C LEU A 48 35.68 -6.11 -1.48
N ALA A 49 35.54 -4.83 -1.10
CA ALA A 49 35.57 -3.71 -2.06
C ALA A 49 36.95 -3.52 -2.74
N ALA A 50 38.03 -4.05 -2.15
CA ALA A 50 39.37 -3.98 -2.74
C ALA A 50 39.51 -4.88 -4.00
N SER A 51 38.70 -5.97 -4.09
CA SER A 51 38.65 -6.87 -5.23
C SER A 51 37.21 -7.29 -5.46
N PRO A 52 36.39 -6.44 -6.14
CA PRO A 52 34.99 -6.71 -6.29
C PRO A 52 34.73 -7.94 -7.17
N PHE A 53 33.66 -8.66 -6.88
CA PHE A 53 33.21 -9.77 -7.72
C PHE A 53 32.68 -9.22 -9.05
N THR A 54 33.21 -9.72 -10.17
CA THR A 54 32.83 -9.34 -11.54
C THR A 54 32.40 -10.56 -12.36
N GLY A 55 32.34 -11.73 -11.77
CA GLY A 55 31.96 -12.98 -12.39
C GLY A 55 30.52 -12.97 -12.92
N LYS A 56 30.22 -13.84 -13.88
CA LYS A 56 28.87 -13.94 -14.44
C LYS A 56 27.87 -14.50 -13.42
N VAL A 57 26.67 -13.95 -13.42
CA VAL A 57 25.55 -14.34 -12.54
C VAL A 57 24.40 -14.88 -13.39
N SER A 58 23.93 -16.08 -13.06
CA SER A 58 22.72 -16.65 -13.67
C SER A 58 21.54 -16.48 -12.70
N VAL A 59 20.55 -15.72 -13.12
CA VAL A 59 19.31 -15.50 -12.34
C VAL A 59 18.23 -16.47 -12.82
N LEU A 60 17.80 -17.39 -11.95
CA LEU A 60 16.78 -18.37 -12.24
C LEU A 60 15.41 -17.86 -11.80
N VAL A 61 14.46 -17.77 -12.73
CA VAL A 61 13.10 -17.28 -12.52
C VAL A 61 12.10 -18.39 -12.89
N PRO A 62 11.75 -19.31 -11.98
CA PRO A 62 10.71 -20.30 -12.22
C PRO A 62 9.35 -19.61 -12.27
N ALA A 63 8.54 -19.92 -13.28
CA ALA A 63 7.21 -19.36 -13.48
C ALA A 63 6.18 -20.45 -13.75
N TYR A 64 5.02 -20.38 -13.08
CA TYR A 64 3.86 -21.23 -13.38
C TYR A 64 2.58 -20.41 -13.22
N ASN A 65 1.91 -20.11 -14.31
CA ASN A 65 0.72 -19.27 -14.39
C ASN A 65 0.95 -17.87 -13.78
N GLU A 66 2.00 -17.18 -14.23
CA GLU A 66 2.46 -15.87 -13.71
C GLU A 66 2.36 -14.74 -14.76
N GLU A 67 1.37 -14.79 -15.66
CA GLU A 67 1.16 -13.81 -16.74
C GLU A 67 1.17 -12.35 -16.29
N LYS A 68 0.72 -12.09 -15.02
CA LYS A 68 0.56 -10.73 -14.48
C LYS A 68 1.81 -10.16 -13.81
N THR A 69 2.80 -10.99 -13.50
CA THR A 69 3.94 -10.60 -12.66
C THR A 69 5.28 -10.86 -13.30
N LEU A 70 5.40 -11.92 -14.10
CA LEU A 70 6.66 -12.34 -14.69
C LEU A 70 7.36 -11.23 -15.48
N ARG A 71 6.62 -10.48 -16.32
CA ARG A 71 7.17 -9.38 -17.09
C ARG A 71 7.85 -8.33 -16.21
N ALA A 72 7.16 -7.87 -15.15
CA ALA A 72 7.71 -6.88 -14.25
C ALA A 72 8.94 -7.40 -13.46
N CYS A 73 8.96 -8.70 -13.13
CA CYS A 73 10.13 -9.34 -12.53
C CYS A 73 11.33 -9.27 -13.47
N VAL A 74 11.18 -9.71 -14.73
CA VAL A 74 12.27 -9.72 -15.73
C VAL A 74 12.73 -8.29 -16.05
N GLU A 75 11.83 -7.34 -16.24
CA GLU A 75 12.18 -5.93 -16.48
C GLU A 75 12.95 -5.33 -15.30
N SER A 76 12.59 -5.69 -14.05
CA SER A 76 13.32 -5.24 -12.87
C SER A 76 14.74 -5.80 -12.76
N LEU A 77 14.94 -7.03 -13.25
CA LEU A 77 16.26 -7.65 -13.34
C LEU A 77 17.10 -7.03 -14.47
N LEU A 78 16.49 -6.73 -15.62
CA LEU A 78 17.15 -6.04 -16.74
C LEU A 78 17.60 -4.62 -16.38
N ALA A 79 16.88 -3.97 -15.47
CA ALA A 79 17.23 -2.65 -14.92
C ALA A 79 18.39 -2.72 -13.89
N SER A 80 18.94 -3.90 -13.59
CA SER A 80 20.05 -4.05 -12.64
C SER A 80 21.31 -3.32 -13.13
N ARG A 81 21.99 -2.65 -12.19
CA ARG A 81 23.34 -2.07 -12.44
C ARG A 81 24.45 -3.11 -12.56
N TYR A 82 24.19 -4.36 -12.20
CA TYR A 82 25.15 -5.44 -12.40
C TYR A 82 25.02 -5.94 -13.83
N GLU A 83 26.02 -5.64 -14.67
CA GLU A 83 25.93 -5.86 -16.12
C GLU A 83 26.15 -7.31 -16.55
N ASN A 84 27.05 -8.04 -15.82
CA ASN A 84 27.44 -9.42 -16.17
C ASN A 84 26.43 -10.44 -15.63
N LEU A 85 25.19 -10.34 -16.10
CA LEU A 85 24.12 -11.22 -15.66
C LEU A 85 23.37 -11.81 -16.87
N GLU A 86 22.92 -13.06 -16.73
CA GLU A 86 21.93 -13.70 -17.58
C GLU A 86 20.68 -14.03 -16.77
N ILE A 87 19.53 -13.95 -17.38
CA ILE A 87 18.22 -14.24 -16.77
C ILE A 87 17.66 -15.46 -17.47
N ILE A 88 17.40 -16.52 -16.74
CA ILE A 88 16.82 -17.75 -17.25
C ILE A 88 15.41 -17.87 -16.67
N VAL A 89 14.42 -17.64 -17.52
CA VAL A 89 12.99 -17.83 -17.20
C VAL A 89 12.63 -19.28 -17.49
N ILE A 90 12.11 -19.98 -16.49
CA ILE A 90 11.72 -21.39 -16.62
C ILE A 90 10.21 -21.48 -16.45
N ASP A 91 9.48 -21.62 -17.55
CA ASP A 91 8.04 -21.86 -17.55
C ASP A 91 7.76 -23.34 -17.24
N ASP A 92 7.23 -23.59 -16.06
CA ASP A 92 6.92 -24.93 -15.56
C ASP A 92 5.54 -25.43 -16.03
N GLY A 93 5.27 -25.29 -17.34
CA GLY A 93 4.06 -25.79 -17.99
C GLY A 93 2.84 -24.92 -17.77
N SER A 94 2.98 -23.62 -17.81
CA SER A 94 1.87 -22.65 -17.66
C SER A 94 0.77 -22.87 -18.69
N THR A 95 -0.47 -22.61 -18.27
CA THR A 95 -1.68 -22.73 -19.07
C THR A 95 -2.32 -21.36 -19.39
N ASP A 96 -1.76 -20.28 -18.84
CA ASP A 96 -2.14 -18.90 -19.09
C ASP A 96 -1.17 -18.17 -20.04
N GLY A 97 -1.25 -16.85 -20.14
CA GLY A 97 -0.38 -16.01 -20.96
C GLY A 97 1.04 -15.80 -20.42
N THR A 98 1.55 -16.66 -19.52
CA THR A 98 2.88 -16.48 -18.89
C THR A 98 4.01 -16.35 -19.92
N GLY A 99 4.08 -17.22 -20.91
CA GLY A 99 5.12 -17.15 -21.95
C GLY A 99 5.02 -15.88 -22.77
N GLN A 100 3.81 -15.52 -23.21
CA GLN A 100 3.56 -14.31 -23.98
C GLN A 100 3.90 -13.02 -23.18
N SER A 101 3.80 -13.05 -21.86
CA SER A 101 4.09 -11.88 -21.04
C SER A 101 5.53 -11.38 -21.15
N VAL A 102 6.46 -12.24 -21.55
CA VAL A 102 7.89 -11.90 -21.73
C VAL A 102 8.30 -11.79 -23.20
N ASP A 103 7.34 -11.88 -24.13
CA ASP A 103 7.61 -11.64 -25.56
C ASP A 103 8.25 -10.25 -25.73
N GLY A 104 9.31 -10.20 -26.58
CA GLY A 104 10.12 -9.00 -26.83
C GLY A 104 11.18 -8.70 -25.74
N LEU A 105 11.20 -9.45 -24.61
CA LEU A 105 12.30 -9.39 -23.64
C LEU A 105 13.31 -10.52 -23.82
N VAL A 106 12.91 -11.62 -24.43
CA VAL A 106 13.74 -12.80 -24.68
C VAL A 106 14.62 -12.55 -25.91
N ASP A 107 15.95 -12.48 -25.71
CA ASP A 107 16.94 -12.27 -26.75
C ASP A 107 17.86 -13.50 -26.97
N GLY A 108 17.67 -14.53 -26.14
CA GLY A 108 18.47 -15.75 -26.19
C GLY A 108 19.91 -15.64 -25.64
N VAL A 109 20.34 -14.44 -25.29
CA VAL A 109 21.66 -14.14 -24.74
C VAL A 109 21.60 -13.67 -23.31
N LYS A 110 20.95 -12.54 -23.06
CA LYS A 110 20.76 -11.98 -21.72
C LYS A 110 19.51 -12.51 -21.03
N VAL A 111 18.44 -12.73 -21.79
CA VAL A 111 17.20 -13.34 -21.30
C VAL A 111 16.90 -14.60 -22.09
N GLN A 112 16.93 -15.74 -21.43
CA GLN A 112 16.60 -17.05 -22.01
C GLN A 112 15.24 -17.50 -21.49
N TYR A 113 14.43 -18.14 -22.33
CA TYR A 113 13.15 -18.72 -21.95
C TYR A 113 13.15 -20.23 -22.21
N LEU A 114 12.92 -20.99 -21.15
CA LEU A 114 12.83 -22.45 -21.17
C LEU A 114 11.42 -22.87 -20.76
N ARG A 115 10.77 -23.70 -21.57
CA ARG A 115 9.48 -24.31 -21.20
C ARG A 115 9.62 -25.79 -20.94
N GLN A 116 8.94 -26.27 -19.89
CA GLN A 116 8.89 -27.70 -19.55
C GLN A 116 7.47 -28.14 -19.21
N VAL A 117 7.26 -29.45 -19.13
CA VAL A 117 6.06 -30.03 -18.52
C VAL A 117 6.12 -29.74 -17.00
N ASN A 118 4.98 -29.42 -16.40
CA ASN A 118 4.94 -29.10 -14.96
C ASN A 118 5.58 -30.21 -14.12
N GLY A 119 6.68 -29.84 -13.48
CA GLY A 119 7.46 -30.69 -12.59
C GLY A 119 7.64 -30.08 -11.19
N GLY A 120 7.07 -28.89 -10.97
CA GLY A 120 7.21 -28.13 -9.72
C GLY A 120 8.47 -27.27 -9.66
N LYS A 121 8.47 -26.29 -8.74
CA LYS A 121 9.49 -25.24 -8.60
C LYS A 121 10.92 -25.78 -8.54
N ALA A 122 11.16 -26.82 -7.74
CA ALA A 122 12.48 -27.42 -7.60
C ALA A 122 13.02 -27.98 -8.94
N THR A 123 12.17 -28.67 -9.70
CA THR A 123 12.53 -29.20 -11.03
C THR A 123 12.83 -28.09 -12.01
N ALA A 124 12.02 -27.01 -12.00
CA ALA A 124 12.25 -25.83 -12.85
C ALA A 124 13.58 -25.15 -12.50
N LEU A 125 13.87 -24.93 -11.23
CA LEU A 125 15.13 -24.34 -10.76
C LEU A 125 16.34 -25.21 -11.16
N ASN A 126 16.27 -26.53 -10.99
CA ASN A 126 17.36 -27.44 -11.39
C ASN A 126 17.59 -27.43 -12.89
N ARG A 127 16.53 -27.40 -13.71
CA ARG A 127 16.66 -27.28 -15.17
C ARG A 127 17.28 -25.96 -15.57
N GLY A 128 16.89 -24.85 -14.94
CA GLY A 128 17.51 -23.56 -15.17
C GLY A 128 19.00 -23.57 -14.79
N ALA A 129 19.33 -24.18 -13.63
CA ALA A 129 20.72 -24.30 -13.19
C ALA A 129 21.59 -25.16 -14.13
N ALA A 130 21.01 -26.16 -14.78
CA ALA A 130 21.72 -26.99 -15.76
C ALA A 130 22.08 -26.22 -17.06
N THR A 131 21.37 -25.13 -17.36
CA THR A 131 21.65 -24.23 -18.50
C THR A 131 22.45 -22.98 -18.09
N ALA A 132 22.55 -22.73 -16.79
CA ALA A 132 23.25 -21.58 -16.23
C ALA A 132 24.74 -21.64 -16.53
N THR A 133 25.32 -20.51 -16.97
CA THR A 133 26.75 -20.39 -17.26
C THR A 133 27.49 -19.48 -16.29
N GLY A 134 26.78 -18.90 -15.31
CA GLY A 134 27.34 -18.00 -14.30
C GLY A 134 28.09 -18.73 -13.18
N GLU A 135 29.06 -18.06 -12.60
CA GLU A 135 29.80 -18.54 -11.41
C GLU A 135 28.93 -18.56 -10.16
N VAL A 136 27.88 -17.74 -10.17
CA VAL A 136 26.87 -17.62 -9.09
C VAL A 136 25.50 -17.86 -9.67
N ILE A 137 24.74 -18.73 -9.03
CA ILE A 137 23.32 -18.97 -9.30
C ILE A 137 22.52 -18.16 -8.28
N LEU A 138 21.71 -17.22 -8.77
CA LEU A 138 20.71 -16.48 -7.98
C LEU A 138 19.33 -17.05 -8.33
N PHE A 139 18.53 -17.34 -7.33
CA PHE A 139 17.16 -17.84 -7.53
C PHE A 139 16.15 -16.91 -6.89
N THR A 140 15.00 -16.78 -7.57
CA THR A 140 13.92 -15.86 -7.17
C THR A 140 12.56 -16.43 -7.53
N ASP A 141 11.49 -15.77 -7.10
CA ASP A 141 10.12 -16.05 -7.54
C ASP A 141 9.69 -15.09 -8.66
N ALA A 142 8.81 -15.52 -9.56
CA ALA A 142 8.33 -14.74 -10.72
C ALA A 142 7.47 -13.51 -10.34
N ASP A 143 7.15 -13.33 -9.07
CA ASP A 143 6.41 -12.17 -8.54
C ASP A 143 7.29 -11.20 -7.73
N SER A 144 8.59 -11.42 -7.74
CA SER A 144 9.58 -10.61 -7.03
C SER A 144 10.05 -9.43 -7.88
N ILE A 145 10.05 -8.23 -7.32
CA ILE A 145 10.53 -6.99 -7.97
C ILE A 145 11.87 -6.60 -7.35
N PHE A 146 12.89 -6.54 -8.18
CA PHE A 146 14.26 -6.20 -7.79
C PHE A 146 14.48 -4.69 -7.77
N LEU A 147 15.25 -4.20 -6.82
CA LEU A 147 15.82 -2.86 -6.89
C LEU A 147 17.09 -2.91 -7.75
N VAL A 148 17.45 -1.80 -8.38
CA VAL A 148 18.56 -1.71 -9.34
C VAL A 148 19.93 -2.18 -8.79
N ASP A 149 20.16 -2.07 -7.48
CA ASP A 149 21.39 -2.48 -6.82
C ASP A 149 21.29 -3.86 -6.15
N THR A 150 20.14 -4.56 -6.23
CA THR A 150 19.92 -5.82 -5.51
C THR A 150 20.91 -6.90 -5.90
N VAL A 151 21.08 -7.15 -7.20
CA VAL A 151 22.02 -8.18 -7.69
C VAL A 151 23.45 -7.84 -7.27
N GLY A 152 23.94 -6.63 -7.52
CA GLY A 152 25.28 -6.19 -7.14
C GLY A 152 25.53 -6.28 -5.64
N ASN A 153 24.58 -5.90 -4.81
CA ASN A 153 24.66 -6.04 -3.37
C ASN A 153 24.66 -7.50 -2.90
N MET A 154 24.04 -8.39 -3.64
CA MET A 154 24.00 -9.81 -3.34
C MET A 154 25.36 -10.46 -3.64
N VAL A 155 25.85 -10.22 -4.86
CA VAL A 155 27.02 -10.97 -5.37
C VAL A 155 28.36 -10.46 -4.86
N ARG A 156 28.45 -9.26 -4.31
CA ARG A 156 29.69 -8.71 -3.73
C ARG A 156 30.34 -9.61 -2.67
N TRP A 157 29.55 -10.45 -1.97
CA TRP A 157 30.05 -11.40 -0.99
C TRP A 157 30.86 -12.52 -1.60
N PHE A 158 30.62 -12.86 -2.88
CA PHE A 158 31.36 -13.89 -3.58
C PHE A 158 32.76 -13.44 -4.05
N ALA A 159 33.12 -12.19 -3.78
CA ALA A 159 34.52 -11.76 -3.85
C ALA A 159 35.41 -12.53 -2.84
N ASP A 160 34.83 -13.02 -1.73
CA ASP A 160 35.50 -14.01 -0.86
C ASP A 160 35.32 -15.43 -1.47
N PRO A 161 36.41 -16.10 -1.90
CA PRO A 161 36.35 -17.46 -2.44
C PRO A 161 35.72 -18.48 -1.49
N ALA A 162 35.78 -18.23 -0.18
CA ALA A 162 35.21 -19.10 0.84
C ALA A 162 33.71 -18.87 1.09
N MET A 163 33.10 -17.89 0.42
CA MET A 163 31.66 -17.64 0.55
C MET A 163 30.88 -18.59 -0.35
N ASP A 164 30.07 -19.46 0.23
CA ASP A 164 29.30 -20.48 -0.49
C ASP A 164 27.91 -19.98 -0.89
N ALA A 165 27.21 -19.27 0.01
CA ALA A 165 25.84 -18.81 -0.27
C ALA A 165 25.50 -17.50 0.46
N VAL A 166 24.56 -16.75 -0.11
CA VAL A 166 24.06 -15.46 0.41
C VAL A 166 22.54 -15.46 0.42
N CYS A 167 21.96 -15.01 1.53
CA CYS A 167 20.53 -14.75 1.67
C CYS A 167 20.28 -13.24 1.67
N GLY A 168 19.39 -12.75 0.82
CA GLY A 168 18.96 -11.35 0.80
C GLY A 168 17.73 -11.09 1.67
N ASN A 169 17.22 -9.87 1.55
CA ASN A 169 16.08 -9.38 2.32
C ASN A 169 14.83 -9.29 1.43
N ASP A 170 13.74 -9.89 1.88
CA ASP A 170 12.44 -9.84 1.24
C ASP A 170 11.48 -8.94 2.03
N VAL A 171 10.88 -7.99 1.35
CA VAL A 171 9.91 -7.06 1.94
C VAL A 171 8.59 -7.07 1.17
N PRO A 172 7.45 -6.84 1.83
CA PRO A 172 6.17 -6.79 1.16
C PRO A 172 6.11 -5.71 0.07
N LEU A 173 5.62 -6.08 -1.12
CA LEU A 173 5.39 -5.15 -2.23
C LEU A 173 4.24 -4.18 -1.93
N LYS A 174 3.18 -4.69 -1.29
CA LYS A 174 1.98 -3.91 -0.94
C LYS A 174 1.71 -4.01 0.56
N THR A 175 1.34 -2.88 1.17
CA THR A 175 0.98 -2.75 2.59
C THR A 175 -0.38 -2.07 2.76
N ARG A 176 -1.37 -2.50 1.96
CA ARG A 176 -2.69 -1.86 1.89
C ARG A 176 -3.60 -2.28 3.05
N THR A 177 -3.67 -3.58 3.34
CA THR A 177 -4.56 -4.09 4.40
C THR A 177 -3.89 -4.01 5.78
N PRO A 178 -4.68 -3.96 6.89
CA PRO A 178 -4.15 -4.07 8.25
C PRO A 178 -3.24 -5.28 8.43
N LEU A 179 -3.64 -6.43 7.87
CA LEU A 179 -2.84 -7.66 7.91
C LEU A 179 -1.48 -7.48 7.22
N GLN A 180 -1.44 -6.90 6.02
CA GLN A 180 -0.19 -6.65 5.29
C GLN A 180 0.73 -5.69 6.05
N LYS A 181 0.19 -4.68 6.74
CA LYS A 181 0.97 -3.78 7.60
C LYS A 181 1.62 -4.51 8.77
N VAL A 182 0.88 -5.41 9.42
CA VAL A 182 1.43 -6.26 10.50
C VAL A 182 2.47 -7.22 9.96
N LEU A 183 2.21 -7.85 8.81
CA LEU A 183 3.18 -8.74 8.16
C LEU A 183 4.47 -8.01 7.77
N ALA A 184 4.39 -6.75 7.34
CA ALA A 184 5.57 -5.93 7.08
C ALA A 184 6.40 -5.71 8.35
N VAL A 185 5.78 -5.35 9.47
CA VAL A 185 6.48 -5.18 10.77
C VAL A 185 7.11 -6.49 11.23
N THR A 186 6.39 -7.61 11.16
CA THR A 186 6.91 -8.93 11.59
C THR A 186 7.99 -9.46 10.65
N SER A 187 7.95 -9.11 9.36
CA SER A 187 9.03 -9.40 8.41
C SER A 187 10.34 -8.73 8.85
N HIS A 188 10.32 -7.45 9.22
CA HIS A 188 11.52 -6.76 9.73
C HIS A 188 12.13 -7.45 10.96
N ILE A 189 11.30 -7.99 11.87
CA ILE A 189 11.81 -8.76 13.01
C ILE A 189 12.56 -10.01 12.53
N GLY A 190 11.97 -10.77 11.62
CA GLY A 190 12.58 -11.99 11.10
C GLY A 190 13.86 -11.72 10.30
N THR A 191 13.81 -10.80 9.35
CA THR A 191 14.94 -10.47 8.47
C THR A 191 15.87 -9.43 9.09
N GLY A 192 15.31 -8.38 9.67
CA GLY A 192 16.10 -7.28 10.24
C GLY A 192 16.83 -7.62 11.51
N PHE A 193 16.25 -8.39 12.39
CA PHE A 193 16.82 -8.68 13.70
C PHE A 193 17.36 -10.12 13.78
N VAL A 194 16.49 -11.11 13.59
CA VAL A 194 16.89 -12.52 13.84
C VAL A 194 17.92 -13.01 12.83
N ARG A 195 17.70 -12.82 11.52
CA ARG A 195 18.65 -13.31 10.49
C ARG A 195 20.04 -12.66 10.60
N ARG A 196 20.10 -11.37 10.98
CA ARG A 196 21.40 -10.70 11.21
C ARG A 196 22.16 -11.33 12.37
N ALA A 197 21.49 -11.58 13.49
CA ALA A 197 22.11 -12.24 14.65
C ALA A 197 22.58 -13.65 14.31
N LEU A 198 21.73 -14.45 13.67
CA LEU A 198 22.05 -15.82 13.27
C LEU A 198 23.16 -15.90 12.22
N SER A 199 23.30 -14.89 11.37
CA SER A 199 24.39 -14.80 10.39
C SER A 199 25.76 -14.68 11.06
N VAL A 200 25.86 -13.96 12.19
CA VAL A 200 27.12 -13.87 12.97
C VAL A 200 27.54 -15.23 13.54
N LEU A 201 26.55 -16.02 13.95
CA LEU A 201 26.76 -17.36 14.49
C LEU A 201 26.96 -18.44 13.40
N GLY A 202 26.74 -18.12 12.12
CA GLY A 202 26.78 -19.07 11.02
C GLY A 202 25.66 -20.12 11.04
N VAL A 203 24.52 -19.80 11.72
CA VAL A 203 23.40 -20.73 11.92
C VAL A 203 22.12 -20.30 11.22
N LEU A 204 22.25 -19.71 10.05
CA LEU A 204 21.11 -19.27 9.28
C LEU A 204 20.20 -20.48 8.89
N PRO A 205 18.93 -20.52 9.32
CA PRO A 205 18.09 -21.70 9.13
C PRO A 205 17.51 -21.80 7.72
N ILE A 206 17.46 -20.68 6.97
CA ILE A 206 16.84 -20.66 5.64
C ILE A 206 17.50 -19.55 4.78
N ILE A 207 17.81 -19.92 3.55
CA ILE A 207 18.04 -18.99 2.43
C ILE A 207 16.70 -18.83 1.71
N SER A 208 16.17 -17.61 1.69
CA SER A 208 14.84 -17.36 1.14
C SER A 208 14.75 -17.76 -0.34
N GLY A 209 13.73 -18.51 -0.71
CA GLY A 209 13.49 -18.97 -2.08
C GLY A 209 13.19 -17.87 -3.08
N ASN A 210 12.94 -16.63 -2.62
CA ASN A 210 12.70 -15.46 -3.47
C ASN A 210 13.90 -14.51 -3.59
N LEU A 211 14.96 -14.68 -2.77
CA LEU A 211 16.22 -13.97 -2.91
C LEU A 211 17.37 -14.73 -2.26
N GLY A 212 17.81 -15.76 -2.91
CA GLY A 212 18.98 -16.55 -2.52
C GLY A 212 20.01 -16.57 -3.65
N ALA A 213 21.29 -16.66 -3.27
CA ALA A 213 22.38 -16.88 -4.22
C ALA A 213 23.36 -17.91 -3.67
N VAL A 214 23.95 -18.71 -4.54
CA VAL A 214 24.90 -19.76 -4.21
C VAL A 214 25.95 -19.86 -5.31
N ARG A 215 27.21 -20.24 -4.95
CA ARG A 215 28.21 -20.59 -5.98
C ARG A 215 27.70 -21.75 -6.83
N ALA A 216 27.86 -21.67 -8.12
CA ALA A 216 27.47 -22.74 -9.05
C ALA A 216 28.13 -24.07 -8.69
N SER A 217 29.42 -24.06 -8.33
CA SER A 217 30.16 -25.27 -7.88
C SER A 217 29.53 -25.91 -6.64
N VAL A 218 29.11 -25.12 -5.65
CA VAL A 218 28.45 -25.60 -4.44
C VAL A 218 27.05 -26.12 -4.74
N PHE A 219 26.30 -25.45 -5.64
CA PHE A 219 24.98 -25.88 -6.07
C PHE A 219 25.04 -27.29 -6.69
N HIS A 220 26.02 -27.54 -7.55
CA HIS A 220 26.24 -28.85 -8.19
C HIS A 220 26.77 -29.88 -7.19
N GLU A 221 27.67 -29.52 -6.28
CA GLU A 221 28.18 -30.40 -5.22
C GLU A 221 27.07 -30.99 -4.35
N ILE A 222 26.06 -30.19 -4.03
CA ILE A 222 24.93 -30.61 -3.19
C ILE A 222 23.72 -31.08 -4.02
N GLU A 223 23.89 -31.32 -5.31
CA GLU A 223 22.87 -31.87 -6.21
C GLU A 223 21.57 -31.01 -6.33
N GLY A 224 21.70 -29.68 -6.26
CA GLY A 224 20.60 -28.74 -6.47
C GLY A 224 19.45 -28.88 -5.48
N PHE A 225 18.24 -28.51 -5.90
CA PHE A 225 17.02 -28.57 -5.07
C PHE A 225 16.34 -29.95 -5.13
N ARG A 226 15.83 -30.43 -4.01
CA ARG A 226 14.98 -31.64 -3.97
C ARG A 226 13.52 -31.31 -4.20
N GLN A 227 12.83 -32.20 -4.88
CA GLN A 227 11.41 -32.02 -5.20
C GLN A 227 10.53 -32.29 -3.97
N MET A 228 10.23 -31.24 -3.23
CA MET A 228 9.37 -31.26 -2.05
C MET A 228 8.88 -29.85 -1.71
N TRP A 229 7.90 -29.75 -0.83
CA TRP A 229 7.56 -28.47 -0.24
C TRP A 229 8.68 -27.98 0.68
N GLY A 230 9.06 -26.71 0.57
CA GLY A 230 10.18 -26.13 1.31
C GLY A 230 11.53 -26.56 0.76
N GLU A 231 11.65 -26.60 -0.56
CA GLU A 231 12.87 -26.89 -1.30
C GLU A 231 14.05 -26.00 -0.87
N ASP A 232 13.77 -24.73 -0.57
CA ASP A 232 14.74 -23.73 -0.10
C ASP A 232 15.21 -24.03 1.34
N LEU A 233 14.32 -24.45 2.20
CA LEU A 233 14.62 -24.87 3.57
C LEU A 233 15.48 -26.14 3.57
N GLU A 234 15.09 -27.14 2.79
CA GLU A 234 15.80 -28.42 2.66
C GLU A 234 17.19 -28.20 2.07
N PHE A 235 17.28 -27.36 1.03
CA PHE A 235 18.55 -26.95 0.44
C PHE A 235 19.47 -26.29 1.47
N THR A 236 18.94 -25.39 2.30
CA THR A 236 19.69 -24.74 3.36
C THR A 236 20.17 -25.74 4.42
N PHE A 237 19.36 -26.73 4.79
CA PHE A 237 19.76 -27.76 5.75
C PHE A 237 20.93 -28.62 5.22
N ARG A 238 20.96 -28.93 3.90
CA ARG A 238 22.12 -29.61 3.28
C ARG A 238 23.37 -28.72 3.26
N LEU A 239 23.24 -27.42 2.98
CA LEU A 239 24.35 -26.50 3.09
C LEU A 239 24.93 -26.45 4.52
N GLN A 240 24.06 -26.42 5.53
CA GLN A 240 24.47 -26.45 6.94
C GLN A 240 25.11 -27.79 7.33
N ALA A 241 24.57 -28.91 6.84
CA ALA A 241 25.16 -30.25 7.03
C ALA A 241 26.55 -30.33 6.43
N GLY A 242 26.76 -29.72 5.24
CA GLY A 242 28.05 -29.59 4.57
C GLY A 242 28.97 -28.52 5.17
N ARG A 243 28.56 -27.85 6.25
CA ARG A 243 29.30 -26.76 6.89
C ARG A 243 29.67 -25.62 5.93
N LYS A 244 28.79 -25.38 4.95
CA LYS A 244 28.98 -24.31 3.97
C LYS A 244 28.80 -22.93 4.61
N ARG A 245 29.58 -21.98 4.16
CA ARG A 245 29.57 -20.63 4.70
C ARG A 245 28.42 -19.82 4.07
N ILE A 246 27.42 -19.51 4.89
CA ILE A 246 26.20 -18.80 4.50
C ILE A 246 26.15 -17.47 5.23
N VAL A 247 25.84 -16.38 4.51
CA VAL A 247 25.66 -15.06 5.10
C VAL A 247 24.27 -14.52 4.77
N PHE A 248 23.65 -13.80 5.71
CA PHE A 248 22.52 -12.94 5.44
C PHE A 248 23.01 -11.50 5.20
N ASP A 249 22.56 -10.86 4.14
CA ASP A 249 22.75 -9.42 3.93
C ASP A 249 21.39 -8.73 3.75
N GLY A 250 21.08 -7.74 4.61
CA GLY A 250 19.84 -6.97 4.51
C GLY A 250 19.87 -5.84 3.44
N SER A 251 20.98 -5.66 2.71
CA SER A 251 21.09 -4.61 1.69
C SER A 251 20.52 -5.01 0.33
N PRO A 252 20.72 -6.26 -0.16
CA PRO A 252 19.95 -6.76 -1.30
C PRO A 252 18.49 -6.88 -0.91
N VAL A 253 17.60 -6.20 -1.65
CA VAL A 253 16.17 -6.18 -1.33
C VAL A 253 15.35 -6.56 -2.56
N VAL A 254 14.40 -7.49 -2.37
CA VAL A 254 13.30 -7.71 -3.31
C VAL A 254 11.98 -7.36 -2.65
N ARG A 255 11.03 -6.92 -3.48
CA ARG A 255 9.65 -6.69 -3.06
C ARG A 255 8.79 -7.82 -3.58
N ALA A 256 8.16 -8.57 -2.68
CA ALA A 256 7.33 -9.73 -3.02
C ALA A 256 5.88 -9.52 -2.56
N GLU A 257 4.96 -10.17 -3.25
CA GLU A 257 3.55 -10.16 -2.85
C GLU A 257 3.37 -10.87 -1.51
N CYS A 258 2.57 -10.30 -0.61
CA CYS A 258 2.21 -10.90 0.66
C CYS A 258 0.69 -11.08 0.80
N PRO A 259 0.22 -12.06 1.60
CA PRO A 259 -1.20 -12.31 1.79
C PRO A 259 -1.96 -11.07 2.26
N GLY A 260 -3.07 -10.76 1.58
CA GLY A 260 -3.95 -9.65 1.94
C GLY A 260 -5.08 -10.03 2.90
N ASP A 261 -5.31 -11.34 3.09
CA ASP A 261 -6.39 -11.91 3.89
C ASP A 261 -5.95 -13.13 4.71
N LEU A 262 -6.73 -13.47 5.74
CA LEU A 262 -6.40 -14.55 6.67
C LEU A 262 -6.47 -15.94 6.03
N ARG A 263 -7.31 -16.17 5.03
CA ARG A 263 -7.43 -17.48 4.37
C ARG A 263 -6.18 -17.78 3.54
N SER A 264 -5.70 -16.79 2.80
CA SER A 264 -4.44 -16.89 2.03
C SER A 264 -3.24 -17.02 2.97
N LEU A 265 -3.22 -16.27 4.08
CA LEU A 265 -2.20 -16.41 5.12
C LEU A 265 -2.21 -17.82 5.74
N TRP A 266 -3.39 -18.35 6.07
CA TRP A 266 -3.55 -19.71 6.61
C TRP A 266 -2.93 -20.77 5.69
N ARG A 267 -3.29 -20.75 4.40
CA ARG A 267 -2.78 -21.70 3.41
C ARG A 267 -1.24 -21.62 3.28
N GLN A 268 -0.72 -20.41 3.21
CA GLN A 268 0.73 -20.15 3.14
C GLN A 268 1.44 -20.68 4.39
N ARG A 269 0.96 -20.36 5.59
CA ARG A 269 1.60 -20.74 6.85
C ARG A 269 1.47 -22.24 7.15
N VAL A 270 0.35 -22.88 6.84
CA VAL A 270 0.22 -24.34 6.94
C VAL A 270 1.25 -25.03 6.05
N ARG A 271 1.43 -24.57 4.81
CA ARG A 271 2.46 -25.10 3.91
C ARG A 271 3.87 -24.95 4.52
N TRP A 272 4.20 -23.78 5.06
CA TRP A 272 5.51 -23.53 5.64
C TRP A 272 5.78 -24.39 6.89
N VAL A 273 4.80 -24.53 7.78
CA VAL A 273 4.96 -25.37 8.99
C VAL A 273 5.08 -26.85 8.60
N ARG A 274 4.26 -27.34 7.68
CA ARG A 274 4.37 -28.73 7.19
C ARG A 274 5.73 -28.98 6.54
N SER A 275 6.22 -28.07 5.71
CA SER A 275 7.58 -28.13 5.14
C SER A 275 8.64 -28.21 6.24
N TYR A 276 8.52 -27.36 7.28
CA TYR A 276 9.47 -27.34 8.38
C TYR A 276 9.48 -28.66 9.18
N LEU A 277 8.31 -29.24 9.49
CA LEU A 277 8.17 -30.52 10.17
C LEU A 277 8.81 -31.65 9.35
N LYS A 278 8.52 -31.71 8.04
CA LYS A 278 9.02 -32.74 7.13
C LYS A 278 10.53 -32.65 6.94
N VAL A 279 11.07 -31.46 6.67
CA VAL A 279 12.52 -31.23 6.51
C VAL A 279 13.24 -31.57 7.80
N SER A 280 12.71 -31.16 8.96
CA SER A 280 13.28 -31.50 10.26
C SER A 280 13.31 -33.01 10.52
N SER A 281 12.27 -33.74 10.10
CA SER A 281 12.24 -35.21 10.21
C SER A 281 13.29 -35.87 9.31
N ILE A 282 13.42 -35.43 8.04
CA ILE A 282 14.39 -35.96 7.09
C ILE A 282 15.83 -35.72 7.60
N HIS A 283 16.08 -34.56 8.14
CA HIS A 283 17.39 -34.13 8.64
C HIS A 283 17.52 -34.27 10.16
N SER A 284 16.87 -35.25 10.78
CA SER A 284 16.86 -35.46 12.24
C SER A 284 18.26 -35.59 12.86
N ARG A 285 19.26 -36.07 12.11
CA ARG A 285 20.65 -36.13 12.55
C ARG A 285 21.26 -34.77 12.85
N LEU A 286 20.76 -33.70 12.24
CA LEU A 286 21.25 -32.33 12.52
C LEU A 286 20.82 -31.81 13.90
N PHE A 287 19.93 -32.50 14.59
CA PHE A 287 19.58 -32.20 15.99
C PHE A 287 20.61 -32.71 17.00
N LEU A 288 21.57 -33.52 16.53
CA LEU A 288 22.66 -34.05 17.38
C LEU A 288 23.86 -33.11 17.34
N PRO A 289 24.39 -32.68 18.48
CA PRO A 289 25.54 -31.71 18.54
C PRO A 289 26.80 -32.18 17.82
N THR A 290 26.97 -33.48 17.55
CA THR A 290 28.09 -34.07 16.84
C THR A 290 28.12 -33.77 15.34
N HIS A 291 26.97 -33.26 14.79
CA HIS A 291 26.81 -33.00 13.37
C HIS A 291 26.87 -31.55 13.02
N ALA A 292 27.19 -30.81 12.29
CA ALA A 292 27.03 -29.39 11.88
C ALA A 292 27.00 -28.37 13.04
N PHE A 293 27.89 -28.48 14.05
CA PHE A 293 28.04 -27.44 15.08
C PHE A 293 28.49 -26.09 14.45
N PRO A 294 27.92 -24.92 14.78
CA PRO A 294 26.93 -24.64 15.86
C PRO A 294 25.45 -24.75 15.46
N PHE A 295 25.13 -25.08 14.19
CA PHE A 295 23.73 -25.16 13.71
C PHE A 295 22.92 -26.21 14.47
N SER A 296 23.54 -27.34 14.80
CA SER A 296 22.92 -28.42 15.58
C SER A 296 22.56 -28.04 17.03
N LEU A 297 23.16 -26.99 17.57
CA LEU A 297 22.77 -26.41 18.86
C LEU A 297 21.56 -25.50 18.72
N TYR A 298 21.52 -24.72 17.65
CA TYR A 298 20.43 -23.79 17.37
C TYR A 298 19.13 -24.48 16.92
N LEU A 299 19.24 -25.56 16.14
CA LEU A 299 18.10 -26.19 15.51
C LEU A 299 17.05 -26.77 16.48
N PRO A 300 17.44 -27.48 17.60
CA PRO A 300 16.48 -27.91 18.62
C PRO A 300 15.73 -26.73 19.28
N PHE A 301 16.44 -25.65 19.59
CA PHE A 301 15.84 -24.43 20.13
C PHE A 301 14.81 -23.83 19.14
N ASN A 302 15.18 -23.71 17.87
CA ASN A 302 14.32 -23.19 16.83
C ASN A 302 13.08 -24.09 16.63
N TYR A 303 13.26 -25.40 16.60
CA TYR A 303 12.18 -26.38 16.50
C TYR A 303 11.19 -26.25 17.66
N PHE A 304 11.70 -26.18 18.88
CA PHE A 304 10.89 -26.00 20.08
C PHE A 304 10.09 -24.68 20.02
N ALA A 305 10.76 -23.57 19.66
CA ALA A 305 10.14 -22.25 19.58
C ALA A 305 9.04 -22.19 18.50
N LEU A 306 9.21 -22.85 17.36
CA LEU A 306 8.26 -22.79 16.24
C LEU A 306 7.15 -23.86 16.29
N THR A 307 7.29 -24.91 17.10
CA THR A 307 6.32 -26.00 17.15
C THR A 307 5.67 -26.16 18.52
N ILE A 308 6.47 -26.25 19.60
CA ILE A 308 5.97 -26.53 20.95
C ILE A 308 5.40 -25.27 21.62
N VAL A 309 6.10 -24.15 21.54
CA VAL A 309 5.60 -22.87 22.14
C VAL A 309 4.23 -22.48 21.61
N PRO A 310 3.91 -22.52 20.29
CA PRO A 310 2.57 -22.25 19.81
C PRO A 310 1.49 -23.21 20.37
N LEU A 311 1.82 -24.49 20.59
CA LEU A 311 0.87 -25.42 21.20
C LEU A 311 0.58 -25.08 22.66
N LEU A 312 1.63 -24.69 23.42
CA LEU A 312 1.47 -24.22 24.81
C LEU A 312 0.60 -22.94 24.88
N GLN A 313 0.69 -22.07 23.90
CA GLN A 313 -0.17 -20.86 23.82
C GLN A 313 -1.65 -21.21 23.66
N ILE A 314 -2.02 -22.28 22.95
CA ILE A 314 -3.41 -22.72 22.80
C ILE A 314 -4.01 -23.09 24.18
N VAL A 315 -3.23 -23.75 25.04
CA VAL A 315 -3.66 -24.12 26.38
C VAL A 315 -3.74 -22.90 27.30
N ALA A 316 -2.82 -21.94 27.12
CA ALA A 316 -2.76 -20.73 27.94
C ALA A 316 -3.95 -19.76 27.72
N ILE A 317 -4.52 -19.67 26.52
CA ILE A 317 -5.56 -18.71 26.21
C ILE A 317 -6.87 -18.90 26.94
N PRO A 318 -7.49 -20.12 27.01
CA PRO A 318 -8.68 -20.36 27.84
C PRO A 318 -8.46 -19.99 29.31
N PHE A 319 -7.25 -20.23 29.81
CA PHE A 319 -6.87 -19.86 31.15
C PHE A 319 -6.79 -18.33 31.34
N LEU A 320 -6.19 -17.59 30.41
CA LEU A 320 -6.18 -16.13 30.43
C LEU A 320 -7.59 -15.53 30.35
N ILE A 321 -8.46 -16.14 29.53
CA ILE A 321 -9.88 -15.76 29.44
C ILE A 321 -10.56 -16.00 30.80
N ARG A 322 -10.37 -17.17 31.42
CA ARG A 322 -10.89 -17.48 32.72
C ARG A 322 -10.42 -16.48 33.79
N LEU A 323 -9.12 -16.15 33.77
CA LEU A 323 -8.56 -15.12 34.70
C LEU A 323 -9.20 -13.74 34.50
N ALA A 324 -9.54 -13.37 33.29
CA ALA A 324 -10.18 -12.09 32.99
C ALA A 324 -11.60 -11.97 33.58
N PHE A 325 -12.30 -13.11 33.74
CA PHE A 325 -13.68 -13.18 34.27
C PHE A 325 -13.79 -13.62 35.74
N ALA A 326 -12.69 -14.11 36.34
CA ALA A 326 -12.69 -14.53 37.74
C ALA A 326 -12.43 -13.35 38.67
N ASN A 327 -13.05 -13.38 39.88
CA ASN A 327 -12.68 -12.46 40.95
C ASN A 327 -11.25 -12.69 41.42
N ILE A 328 -10.44 -11.67 41.42
CA ILE A 328 -8.99 -11.68 41.32
C ILE A 328 -8.31 -11.78 42.67
N SER A 329 -7.30 -12.64 42.74
CA SER A 329 -6.32 -12.76 43.81
C SER A 329 -5.16 -11.77 43.64
N SER A 330 -4.39 -11.55 44.72
CA SER A 330 -3.25 -10.63 44.79
C SER A 330 -2.10 -10.91 43.79
N LEU A 331 -2.16 -12.03 43.05
CA LEU A 331 -1.11 -12.42 42.06
C LEU A 331 -1.40 -11.95 40.59
N ASP A 332 -2.54 -11.38 40.32
CA ASP A 332 -2.96 -11.06 38.94
C ASP A 332 -2.17 -9.93 38.30
N TRP A 333 -1.54 -9.06 39.06
CA TRP A 333 -0.68 -8.00 38.56
C TRP A 333 0.55 -8.56 37.78
N ILE A 334 0.99 -9.80 38.09
CA ILE A 334 2.10 -10.47 37.37
C ILE A 334 1.73 -10.72 35.92
N TRP A 335 0.47 -11.11 35.64
CA TRP A 335 0.00 -11.36 34.29
C TRP A 335 -0.04 -10.11 33.43
N TYR A 336 -0.49 -9.02 34.01
CA TYR A 336 -0.46 -7.71 33.33
C TYR A 336 0.98 -7.27 33.09
N LEU A 337 1.85 -7.47 34.07
CA LEU A 337 3.27 -7.16 33.94
C LEU A 337 3.90 -7.98 32.79
N LEU A 338 3.64 -9.28 32.71
CA LEU A 338 4.14 -10.14 31.62
C LEU A 338 3.59 -9.74 30.27
N LEU A 339 2.29 -9.42 30.17
CA LEU A 339 1.69 -8.94 28.92
C LEU A 339 2.29 -7.61 28.49
N TYR A 340 2.40 -6.63 29.38
CA TYR A 340 3.01 -5.33 29.07
C TYR A 340 4.48 -5.47 28.71
N PHE A 341 5.23 -6.31 29.42
CA PHE A 341 6.62 -6.60 29.11
C PHE A 341 6.76 -7.23 27.72
N GLY A 342 5.89 -8.18 27.37
CA GLY A 342 5.87 -8.81 26.04
C GLY A 342 5.56 -7.79 24.93
N LEU A 343 4.56 -6.94 25.13
CA LEU A 343 4.21 -5.89 24.15
C LEU A 343 5.31 -4.82 24.04
N LEU A 344 5.93 -4.44 25.15
CA LEU A 344 7.05 -3.49 25.14
C LEU A 344 8.26 -4.09 24.43
N THR A 345 8.60 -5.35 24.72
CA THR A 345 9.68 -6.07 24.04
C THR A 345 9.43 -6.19 22.55
N PHE A 346 8.20 -6.59 22.15
CA PHE A 346 7.80 -6.63 20.74
C PHE A 346 7.95 -5.25 20.08
N SER A 347 7.45 -4.20 20.72
CA SER A 347 7.51 -2.83 20.19
C SER A 347 8.94 -2.35 20.01
N PHE A 348 9.81 -2.61 21.00
CA PHE A 348 11.23 -2.27 20.94
C PHE A 348 11.94 -3.03 19.80
N VAL A 349 11.79 -4.36 19.75
CA VAL A 349 12.43 -5.19 18.71
C VAL A 349 11.92 -4.81 17.32
N ALA A 350 10.61 -4.57 17.16
CA ALA A 350 10.02 -4.15 15.90
C ALA A 350 10.56 -2.78 15.44
N ALA A 351 10.56 -1.79 16.33
CA ALA A 351 11.11 -0.46 16.02
C ALA A 351 12.60 -0.54 15.66
N TYR A 352 13.39 -1.25 16.46
CA TYR A 352 14.80 -1.43 16.22
C TYR A 352 15.09 -2.14 14.88
N SER A 353 14.30 -3.17 14.54
CA SER A 353 14.44 -3.91 13.28
C SER A 353 14.14 -3.04 12.07
N ILE A 354 13.08 -2.24 12.13
CA ILE A 354 12.69 -1.27 11.10
C ILE A 354 13.81 -0.23 10.91
N LEU A 355 14.40 0.26 11.99
CA LEU A 355 15.52 1.19 11.94
C LEU A 355 16.76 0.56 11.30
N LEU A 356 17.07 -0.71 11.59
CA LEU A 356 18.16 -1.46 10.97
C LEU A 356 17.98 -1.62 9.47
N ASP A 357 16.73 -1.83 9.00
CA ASP A 357 16.39 -1.96 7.59
C ASP A 357 16.20 -0.60 6.89
N ARG A 358 16.20 0.50 7.65
CA ARG A 358 15.99 1.88 7.18
C ARG A 358 14.63 2.09 6.49
N ASP A 359 13.64 1.27 6.80
CA ASP A 359 12.26 1.42 6.30
C ASP A 359 11.39 2.22 7.28
N PHE A 360 11.69 3.51 7.41
CA PHE A 360 11.02 4.40 8.35
C PHE A 360 9.49 4.48 8.15
N LYS A 361 8.98 4.15 6.94
CA LYS A 361 7.54 4.13 6.68
C LYS A 361 6.84 3.06 7.50
N SER A 362 7.48 1.94 7.71
CA SER A 362 6.92 0.84 8.51
C SER A 362 6.79 1.17 10.00
N LEU A 363 7.43 2.23 10.51
CA LEU A 363 7.19 2.72 11.88
C LEU A 363 5.73 3.15 12.09
N ALA A 364 5.10 3.70 11.06
CA ALA A 364 3.68 4.07 11.12
C ALA A 364 2.73 2.87 11.28
N PHE A 365 3.22 1.65 11.04
CA PHE A 365 2.43 0.42 11.19
C PHE A 365 2.55 -0.20 12.59
N LEU A 366 3.44 0.30 13.46
CA LEU A 366 3.62 -0.23 14.81
C LEU A 366 2.35 -0.24 15.66
N PRO A 367 1.53 0.82 15.70
CA PRO A 367 0.33 0.79 16.52
C PRO A 367 -0.63 -0.34 16.16
N ILE A 368 -0.85 -0.57 14.87
CA ILE A 368 -1.71 -1.66 14.40
C ILE A 368 -1.05 -3.03 14.60
N ALA A 369 0.28 -3.12 14.49
CA ALA A 369 1.00 -4.34 14.76
C ALA A 369 0.93 -4.73 16.24
N ILE A 370 1.08 -3.78 17.16
CA ILE A 370 0.93 -3.99 18.61
C ILE A 370 -0.50 -4.45 18.95
N LEU A 371 -1.51 -3.86 18.33
CA LEU A 371 -2.90 -4.25 18.53
C LEU A 371 -3.19 -5.68 18.05
N LEU A 372 -2.62 -6.07 16.92
CA LEU A 372 -2.97 -7.34 16.26
C LEU A 372 -1.98 -8.48 16.54
N ILE A 373 -0.84 -8.24 17.20
CA ILE A 373 0.17 -9.30 17.40
C ILE A 373 -0.33 -10.45 18.28
N VAL A 374 -1.13 -10.17 19.31
CA VAL A 374 -1.68 -11.21 20.19
C VAL A 374 -2.67 -12.10 19.43
N PRO A 375 -3.74 -11.58 18.77
CA PRO A 375 -4.64 -12.42 17.99
C PRO A 375 -3.91 -13.12 16.81
N LEU A 376 -2.89 -12.49 16.21
CA LEU A 376 -2.11 -13.10 15.15
C LEU A 376 -1.23 -14.26 15.68
N SER A 377 -0.64 -14.14 16.86
CA SER A 377 0.12 -15.22 17.48
C SER A 377 -0.76 -16.43 17.78
N PHE A 378 -2.00 -16.21 18.27
CA PHE A 378 -2.99 -17.28 18.42
C PHE A 378 -3.37 -17.92 17.09
N PHE A 379 -3.59 -17.12 16.05
CA PHE A 379 -3.83 -17.64 14.71
C PHE A 379 -2.68 -18.55 14.24
N TYR A 380 -1.43 -18.19 14.49
CA TYR A 380 -0.27 -19.04 14.16
C TYR A 380 -0.24 -20.33 15.00
N SER A 381 -0.67 -20.27 16.25
CA SER A 381 -0.79 -21.46 17.09
C SER A 381 -1.79 -22.48 16.51
N LEU A 382 -2.93 -22.00 16.02
CA LEU A 382 -3.91 -22.84 15.32
C LEU A 382 -3.37 -23.40 13.98
N VAL A 383 -2.57 -22.61 13.27
CA VAL A 383 -1.90 -23.07 12.05
C VAL A 383 -0.95 -24.24 12.37
N VAL A 384 -0.13 -24.11 13.44
CA VAL A 384 0.79 -25.17 13.86
C VAL A 384 0.03 -26.43 14.24
N LEU A 385 -1.03 -26.33 15.06
CA LEU A 385 -1.87 -27.47 15.42
C LEU A 385 -2.48 -28.17 14.19
N SER A 386 -3.05 -27.37 13.28
CA SER A 386 -3.61 -27.88 12.02
C SER A 386 -2.55 -28.57 11.14
N SER A 387 -1.34 -28.02 11.10
CA SER A 387 -0.24 -28.58 10.31
C SER A 387 0.24 -29.91 10.86
N ILE A 388 0.42 -30.02 12.18
CA ILE A 388 0.79 -31.29 12.84
C ILE A 388 -0.31 -32.35 12.60
N TRP A 389 -1.58 -31.97 12.76
CA TRP A 389 -2.70 -32.85 12.48
C TRP A 389 -2.73 -33.36 11.03
N GLN A 390 -2.48 -32.47 10.05
CA GLN A 390 -2.45 -32.84 8.63
C GLN A 390 -1.28 -33.78 8.29
N GLU A 391 -0.09 -33.54 8.90
CA GLU A 391 1.06 -34.44 8.74
C GLU A 391 0.78 -35.82 9.36
N TRP A 392 0.22 -35.86 10.58
CA TRP A 392 -0.15 -37.11 11.25
C TRP A 392 -1.19 -37.89 10.46
N MET A 393 -2.16 -37.20 9.82
CA MET A 393 -3.17 -37.83 8.96
C MET A 393 -2.65 -38.22 7.58
N GLY A 394 -1.39 -38.00 7.25
CA GLY A 394 -0.79 -38.31 5.95
C GLY A 394 -1.46 -37.58 4.77
N ARG A 395 -2.03 -36.40 4.97
CA ARG A 395 -2.68 -35.66 3.87
C ARG A 395 -1.69 -35.31 2.78
N ALA A 396 -2.05 -35.62 1.52
CA ALA A 396 -1.25 -35.33 0.35
C ALA A 396 -0.94 -33.83 0.21
N GLU A 397 0.26 -33.54 -0.27
CA GLU A 397 0.70 -32.20 -0.61
C GLU A 397 0.02 -31.78 -1.92
N LYS A 398 -0.95 -30.85 -1.86
CA LYS A 398 -1.55 -30.23 -3.05
C LYS A 398 -1.01 -28.81 -3.18
N TRP A 399 -0.41 -28.48 -4.32
CA TRP A 399 -0.04 -27.14 -4.67
C TRP A 399 -1.31 -26.36 -5.03
N GLU A 400 -1.76 -25.47 -4.15
CA GLU A 400 -2.81 -24.51 -4.44
C GLU A 400 -2.15 -23.13 -4.57
N LYS A 401 -2.25 -22.56 -5.77
CA LYS A 401 -1.84 -21.17 -5.98
C LYS A 401 -2.66 -20.26 -5.08
N ILE A 402 -2.01 -19.26 -4.45
CA ILE A 402 -2.73 -18.21 -3.73
C ILE A 402 -3.51 -17.45 -4.79
N GLU A 403 -4.85 -17.58 -4.80
CA GLU A 403 -5.71 -16.78 -5.66
C GLU A 403 -5.45 -15.31 -5.33
N ARG A 404 -4.91 -14.59 -6.30
CA ARG A 404 -4.82 -13.12 -6.26
C ARG A 404 -6.22 -12.61 -6.53
N LEU A 405 -7.00 -12.39 -5.46
CA LEU A 405 -8.35 -11.87 -5.59
C LEU A 405 -8.31 -10.49 -6.26
N PRO A 406 -9.20 -10.24 -7.23
CA PRO A 406 -9.40 -8.90 -7.77
C PRO A 406 -9.68 -7.95 -6.60
N VAL A 407 -9.07 -6.79 -6.65
CA VAL A 407 -9.26 -5.73 -5.68
C VAL A 407 -10.75 -5.37 -5.67
N GLY A 408 -11.50 -5.78 -4.66
CA GLY A 408 -12.91 -5.43 -4.53
C GLY A 408 -13.82 -6.43 -3.78
N THR A 409 -13.45 -7.70 -3.61
CA THR A 409 -14.41 -8.73 -3.13
C THR A 409 -14.24 -9.15 -1.67
N LEU A 410 -13.32 -8.62 -0.89
CA LEU A 410 -12.89 -9.19 0.41
C LEU A 410 -13.18 -8.39 1.68
N ALA A 411 -13.77 -7.22 1.61
CA ALA A 411 -14.14 -6.49 2.83
C ALA A 411 -15.33 -7.11 3.61
N ARG A 412 -16.05 -8.09 3.04
CA ARG A 412 -17.36 -8.50 3.59
C ARG A 412 -17.44 -9.79 4.40
N ARG A 413 -16.41 -10.67 4.48
CA ARG A 413 -16.63 -12.01 5.09
C ARG A 413 -15.66 -12.56 6.13
N GLY A 414 -14.59 -11.91 6.52
CA GLY A 414 -13.63 -12.53 7.44
C GLY A 414 -12.89 -11.64 8.45
N GLY A 415 -12.72 -10.35 8.16
CA GLY A 415 -11.91 -9.45 9.00
C GLY A 415 -12.64 -8.93 10.26
N SER A 416 -13.94 -8.73 10.16
CA SER A 416 -14.73 -8.12 11.23
C SER A 416 -14.82 -8.99 12.49
N GLY A 417 -14.86 -10.31 12.35
CA GLY A 417 -14.98 -11.23 13.50
C GLY A 417 -13.72 -11.29 14.35
N LEU A 418 -12.54 -11.21 13.75
CA LEU A 418 -11.27 -11.26 14.50
C LEU A 418 -10.93 -9.92 15.15
N ILE A 419 -11.20 -8.81 14.45
CA ILE A 419 -11.04 -7.47 15.02
C ILE A 419 -12.05 -7.26 16.13
N LEU A 420 -13.31 -7.64 15.91
CA LEU A 420 -14.35 -7.60 16.95
C LEU A 420 -14.02 -8.53 18.12
N GLY A 421 -13.51 -9.75 17.87
CA GLY A 421 -13.03 -10.67 18.88
C GLY A 421 -11.84 -10.14 19.66
N ALA A 422 -10.87 -9.50 18.99
CA ALA A 422 -9.71 -8.87 19.60
C ALA A 422 -10.11 -7.62 20.42
N VAL A 423 -11.00 -6.78 19.89
CA VAL A 423 -11.53 -5.61 20.58
C VAL A 423 -12.39 -6.03 21.77
N LEU A 424 -13.25 -7.06 21.62
CA LEU A 424 -14.05 -7.60 22.72
C LEU A 424 -13.17 -8.29 23.77
N LEU A 425 -12.10 -8.98 23.38
CA LEU A 425 -11.13 -9.56 24.31
C LEU A 425 -10.36 -8.47 25.07
N LEU A 426 -9.88 -7.43 24.39
CA LEU A 426 -9.17 -6.31 25.00
C LEU A 426 -10.10 -5.42 25.84
N THR A 427 -11.37 -5.23 25.42
CA THR A 427 -12.36 -4.50 26.22
C THR A 427 -12.87 -5.34 27.40
N ALA A 428 -12.99 -6.67 27.25
CA ALA A 428 -13.32 -7.57 28.36
C ALA A 428 -12.17 -7.65 29.37
N ILE A 429 -10.91 -7.65 28.92
CA ILE A 429 -9.72 -7.63 29.77
C ILE A 429 -9.50 -6.26 30.42
N GLY A 430 -9.85 -5.16 29.73
CA GLY A 430 -9.65 -3.78 30.19
C GLY A 430 -10.87 -3.12 30.85
N GLY A 431 -12.06 -3.43 30.34
CA GLY A 431 -13.26 -2.61 30.64
C GLY A 431 -13.94 -2.84 32.00
N SER A 432 -13.75 -3.99 32.62
CA SER A 432 -14.38 -4.27 33.94
C SER A 432 -13.61 -3.67 35.11
N ARG A 433 -12.41 -3.18 34.96
CA ARG A 433 -11.50 -2.75 36.03
C ARG A 433 -11.01 -1.31 35.98
N TRP A 434 -11.05 -0.66 34.83
CA TRP A 434 -10.76 0.77 34.79
C TRP A 434 -11.72 1.59 35.65
N ARG A 435 -12.95 1.11 35.86
CA ARG A 435 -13.90 1.75 36.78
C ARG A 435 -13.52 1.65 38.26
N THR A 436 -12.78 0.60 38.67
CA THR A 436 -12.48 0.39 40.11
C THR A 436 -11.12 0.98 40.51
N SER A 437 -10.18 1.14 39.61
CA SER A 437 -8.84 1.68 39.93
C SER A 437 -8.74 3.20 39.83
N MET A 438 -9.67 3.88 39.16
CA MET A 438 -9.67 5.36 39.04
C MET A 438 -10.15 6.09 40.28
N HIS A 439 -10.77 5.40 41.26
CA HIS A 439 -11.21 6.03 42.49
C HIS A 439 -10.11 6.33 43.52
N LEU A 440 -8.86 5.93 43.26
CA LEU A 440 -7.74 6.13 44.19
C LEU A 440 -6.83 7.32 43.86
N PHE A 441 -7.02 8.03 42.73
CA PHE A 441 -6.13 9.12 42.31
C PHE A 441 -6.81 10.40 41.81
N THR A 442 -8.10 10.64 42.12
CA THR A 442 -8.69 11.94 41.73
C THR A 442 -9.29 12.63 42.95
N SER A 443 -8.59 13.66 43.43
CA SER A 443 -9.24 14.80 44.07
C SER A 443 -10.21 15.45 43.06
N PRO A 444 -11.35 16.02 43.48
CA PRO A 444 -12.36 16.45 42.50
C PRO A 444 -11.91 17.69 41.76
N VAL A 445 -11.44 17.51 40.54
CA VAL A 445 -11.42 18.56 39.52
C VAL A 445 -12.82 18.49 38.88
N SER A 446 -13.53 19.60 38.95
CA SER A 446 -14.83 19.82 38.33
C SER A 446 -14.88 19.26 36.93
N GLN A 447 -15.83 18.34 36.68
CA GLN A 447 -16.13 17.86 35.32
C GLN A 447 -16.45 19.03 34.42
N PRO A 448 -15.86 19.09 33.20
CA PRO A 448 -16.48 19.87 32.15
C PRO A 448 -17.80 19.16 31.80
N ALA A 449 -18.86 19.94 31.82
CA ALA A 449 -20.20 19.49 31.46
C ALA A 449 -20.14 18.64 30.19
N GLU A 450 -20.79 17.49 30.21
CA GLU A 450 -21.14 16.75 28.98
C GLU A 450 -21.83 17.76 28.05
N ALA A 451 -21.15 18.08 26.96
CA ALA A 451 -21.77 18.82 25.87
C ALA A 451 -22.86 17.91 25.31
N SER A 452 -24.08 18.21 25.74
CA SER A 452 -25.27 17.48 25.32
C SER A 452 -25.35 17.46 23.79
N THR A 453 -25.75 16.33 23.27
CA THR A 453 -26.13 16.12 21.86
C THR A 453 -27.23 17.10 21.41
N ASP A 454 -27.83 17.85 22.32
CA ASP A 454 -28.87 18.84 22.06
C ASP A 454 -28.35 20.16 21.46
N ILE A 455 -27.04 20.47 21.56
CA ILE A 455 -26.48 21.69 20.93
C ILE A 455 -26.43 21.55 19.39
N PHE A 456 -26.48 20.31 18.87
CA PHE A 456 -26.52 20.10 17.41
C PHE A 456 -27.88 20.37 16.76
N ASN A 457 -28.97 20.32 17.53
CA ASN A 457 -30.33 20.50 16.99
C ASN A 457 -30.81 21.95 17.04
N GLU A 458 -30.20 22.83 17.80
CA GLU A 458 -30.70 24.22 17.95
C GLU A 458 -30.14 25.23 16.94
N HIS A 459 -29.17 24.82 16.06
CA HIS A 459 -28.61 25.71 15.04
C HIS A 459 -28.78 25.17 13.60
N LEU A 460 -29.60 24.17 13.38
CA LEU A 460 -30.07 23.79 12.04
C LEU A 460 -31.29 24.64 11.69
N GLY A 461 -31.02 25.94 11.45
CA GLY A 461 -32.03 26.87 11.07
C GLY A 461 -32.40 26.76 9.60
N SER A 462 -33.71 26.81 9.34
CA SER A 462 -34.42 27.17 8.09
C SER A 462 -33.95 26.48 6.81
N ASN A 463 -34.92 25.88 6.11
CA ASN A 463 -34.82 25.40 4.73
C ASN A 463 -33.99 26.37 3.88
N HIS A 464 -32.77 25.98 3.48
CA HIS A 464 -32.03 26.68 2.45
C HIS A 464 -32.40 26.05 1.12
N ASP A 465 -33.01 26.85 0.23
CA ASP A 465 -33.34 26.41 -1.13
C ASP A 465 -32.07 25.95 -1.85
N ILE A 466 -32.06 24.71 -2.34
CA ILE A 466 -30.99 24.20 -3.18
C ILE A 466 -31.15 24.81 -4.56
N SER A 467 -30.08 25.50 -5.03
CA SER A 467 -30.09 26.23 -6.29
C SER A 467 -29.63 25.38 -7.48
N ASP A 468 -28.65 24.48 -7.27
CA ASP A 468 -28.06 23.68 -8.35
C ASP A 468 -27.61 22.29 -7.85
N ILE A 469 -28.11 21.23 -8.55
CA ILE A 469 -27.66 19.85 -8.33
C ILE A 469 -26.97 19.38 -9.60
N ALA A 470 -25.66 19.24 -9.52
CA ALA A 470 -24.82 18.80 -10.61
C ALA A 470 -24.39 17.34 -10.46
N ILE A 471 -24.31 16.62 -11.56
CA ILE A 471 -23.73 15.27 -11.60
C ILE A 471 -22.63 15.19 -12.65
N ALA A 472 -21.45 14.67 -12.29
CA ALA A 472 -20.33 14.52 -13.20
C ALA A 472 -20.34 13.13 -13.86
N THR A 473 -20.31 13.12 -15.18
CA THR A 473 -20.14 11.91 -15.99
C THR A 473 -18.65 11.72 -16.28
N HIS A 474 -18.12 10.56 -15.88
CA HIS A 474 -16.75 10.15 -16.18
C HIS A 474 -16.79 8.86 -16.99
N PHE A 475 -16.07 8.84 -18.09
CA PHE A 475 -16.01 7.68 -18.98
C PHE A 475 -14.61 7.60 -19.61
N ASP A 476 -14.11 6.38 -19.80
CA ASP A 476 -12.79 6.11 -20.35
C ASP A 476 -12.86 5.63 -21.81
N ASP A 477 -14.01 5.08 -22.24
CA ASP A 477 -14.21 4.59 -23.61
C ASP A 477 -15.65 4.84 -24.12
N TRP A 478 -15.92 4.42 -25.37
CA TRP A 478 -17.23 4.59 -26.01
C TRP A 478 -18.36 3.84 -25.34
N GLN A 479 -18.12 2.67 -24.79
CA GLN A 479 -19.14 1.81 -24.21
C GLN A 479 -19.58 2.38 -22.86
N ASP A 480 -18.61 2.76 -22.02
CA ASP A 480 -18.84 3.48 -20.77
C ASP A 480 -19.56 4.82 -20.97
N TRP A 481 -19.28 5.50 -22.10
CA TRP A 481 -19.92 6.76 -22.44
C TRP A 481 -21.44 6.62 -22.59
N HIS A 482 -21.90 5.63 -23.36
CA HIS A 482 -23.33 5.42 -23.60
C HIS A 482 -24.07 5.09 -22.31
N ASP A 483 -23.49 4.24 -21.47
CA ASP A 483 -24.05 3.83 -20.19
C ASP A 483 -24.07 4.99 -19.20
N ALA A 484 -23.02 5.80 -19.14
CA ALA A 484 -22.94 6.96 -18.26
C ALA A 484 -24.03 8.01 -18.61
N ILE A 485 -24.19 8.33 -19.89
CA ILE A 485 -25.19 9.28 -20.36
C ILE A 485 -26.62 8.74 -20.11
N THR A 486 -26.87 7.48 -20.46
CA THR A 486 -28.17 6.82 -20.30
C THR A 486 -28.57 6.74 -18.82
N SER A 487 -27.62 6.44 -17.93
CA SER A 487 -27.82 6.40 -16.48
C SER A 487 -28.37 7.73 -15.94
N VAL A 488 -27.80 8.86 -16.36
CA VAL A 488 -28.28 10.19 -15.95
C VAL A 488 -29.66 10.49 -16.56
N LEU A 489 -29.84 10.24 -17.85
CA LEU A 489 -31.06 10.54 -18.56
C LEU A 489 -32.26 9.71 -18.08
N GLN A 490 -32.04 8.51 -17.58
CA GLN A 490 -33.07 7.58 -17.08
C GLN A 490 -33.18 7.58 -15.56
N SER A 491 -32.39 8.41 -14.85
CA SER A 491 -32.40 8.44 -13.39
C SER A 491 -33.78 8.91 -12.86
N PRO A 492 -34.24 8.38 -11.70
CA PRO A 492 -35.48 8.80 -11.06
C PRO A 492 -35.44 10.27 -10.64
N VAL A 493 -34.29 10.82 -10.34
CA VAL A 493 -34.07 12.21 -9.88
C VAL A 493 -33.78 13.19 -11.02
N ARG A 494 -33.91 12.75 -12.28
CA ARG A 494 -33.60 13.59 -13.45
C ARG A 494 -34.27 14.96 -13.42
N GLY A 495 -35.53 15.02 -12.99
CA GLY A 495 -36.30 16.26 -12.90
C GLY A 495 -35.78 17.26 -11.86
N ARG A 496 -34.94 16.81 -10.94
CA ARG A 496 -34.31 17.62 -9.89
C ARG A 496 -32.85 18.00 -10.21
N LEU A 497 -32.22 17.37 -11.22
CA LEU A 497 -30.91 17.75 -11.71
C LEU A 497 -31.00 19.03 -12.53
N SER A 498 -30.08 19.95 -12.32
CA SER A 498 -29.98 21.23 -13.03
C SER A 498 -28.74 21.30 -13.92
N THR A 499 -27.64 20.59 -13.56
CA THR A 499 -26.36 20.68 -14.25
C THR A 499 -25.74 19.27 -14.45
N VAL A 500 -25.11 19.09 -15.60
CA VAL A 500 -24.30 17.87 -15.87
C VAL A 500 -22.88 18.25 -16.29
N GLY A 501 -21.90 17.71 -15.55
CA GLY A 501 -20.51 17.71 -15.94
C GLY A 501 -20.22 16.59 -16.94
N ILE A 502 -19.59 16.89 -18.05
CA ILE A 502 -19.28 15.96 -19.14
C ILE A 502 -17.77 15.93 -19.33
N SER A 503 -17.14 14.76 -19.21
CA SER A 503 -15.71 14.63 -19.48
C SER A 503 -15.40 15.06 -20.91
N ALA A 504 -14.62 16.11 -21.08
CA ALA A 504 -14.07 16.54 -22.37
C ALA A 504 -12.77 15.82 -22.71
N GLY A 505 -12.10 15.27 -21.70
CA GLY A 505 -10.84 14.58 -21.83
C GLY A 505 -9.64 15.38 -21.30
N ARG A 506 -8.48 15.08 -21.83
CA ARG A 506 -7.16 15.66 -21.47
C ARG A 506 -6.28 15.82 -22.73
N LEU A 507 -5.11 16.42 -22.60
CA LEU A 507 -4.25 16.64 -23.79
C LEU A 507 -3.84 15.35 -24.52
N GLU A 508 -3.78 14.22 -23.81
CA GLU A 508 -3.44 12.93 -24.40
C GLU A 508 -4.55 12.34 -25.28
N TRP A 509 -5.80 12.67 -24.96
CA TRP A 509 -6.96 12.24 -25.70
C TRP A 509 -8.17 13.15 -25.39
N ALA A 510 -9.03 13.39 -26.38
CA ALA A 510 -10.21 14.23 -26.24
C ALA A 510 -11.45 13.51 -26.76
N HIS A 511 -12.61 13.74 -26.10
CA HIS A 511 -13.91 13.25 -26.54
C HIS A 511 -14.59 14.15 -27.59
N PHE A 512 -13.83 15.07 -28.16
CA PHE A 512 -14.28 16.02 -29.15
C PHE A 512 -13.29 16.14 -30.32
N GLN A 513 -13.78 16.64 -31.46
CA GLN A 513 -12.93 16.86 -32.62
C GLN A 513 -12.19 18.20 -32.49
N TRP A 514 -10.94 18.17 -32.03
CA TRP A 514 -10.10 19.36 -31.91
C TRP A 514 -9.44 19.68 -33.25
N ARG A 515 -10.19 20.42 -34.11
CA ARG A 515 -9.75 20.72 -35.47
C ARG A 515 -8.58 21.71 -35.46
N GLY A 516 -7.55 21.42 -36.25
CA GLY A 516 -6.36 22.29 -36.42
C GLY A 516 -5.29 22.09 -35.35
N HIS A 517 -5.53 21.24 -34.32
CA HIS A 517 -4.55 20.91 -33.32
C HIS A 517 -3.79 19.64 -33.69
N GLN A 518 -2.47 19.72 -33.82
CA GLN A 518 -1.56 18.58 -33.94
C GLN A 518 -0.71 18.52 -32.65
N SER A 519 -1.27 17.86 -31.64
CA SER A 519 -0.46 17.55 -30.45
C SER A 519 0.44 16.36 -30.75
N HIS A 520 1.77 16.53 -30.61
CA HIS A 520 2.70 15.40 -30.63
C HIS A 520 2.55 14.48 -29.41
N TRP A 521 1.67 14.83 -28.47
CA TRP A 521 1.38 14.05 -27.29
C TRP A 521 0.12 13.19 -27.43
N SER A 522 -0.76 13.52 -28.42
CA SER A 522 -1.97 12.73 -28.65
C SER A 522 -1.66 11.35 -29.23
N SER A 523 -2.24 10.31 -28.65
CA SER A 523 -2.20 8.96 -29.22
C SER A 523 -3.11 8.89 -30.45
N PRO A 524 -2.65 8.43 -31.62
CA PRO A 524 -3.48 8.31 -32.84
C PRO A 524 -4.67 7.33 -32.67
N GLN A 525 -4.67 6.49 -31.65
CA GLN A 525 -5.59 5.35 -31.51
C GLN A 525 -6.91 5.66 -30.78
N ARG A 526 -7.11 6.87 -30.28
CA ARG A 526 -8.35 7.24 -29.55
C ARG A 526 -9.15 8.40 -30.16
N HIS A 527 -8.89 8.80 -31.40
CA HIS A 527 -9.79 9.73 -32.08
C HIS A 527 -10.98 8.94 -32.60
N SER A 528 -12.08 8.97 -31.85
CA SER A 528 -13.40 8.58 -32.35
C SER A 528 -13.74 9.45 -33.57
N SER A 529 -14.23 8.84 -34.65
CA SER A 529 -14.81 9.58 -35.80
C SER A 529 -16.07 10.38 -35.41
N VAL A 530 -16.58 10.17 -34.20
CA VAL A 530 -17.77 10.77 -33.63
C VAL A 530 -17.39 11.75 -32.54
N ASP A 531 -17.91 12.95 -32.59
CA ASP A 531 -17.82 13.97 -31.55
C ASP A 531 -18.77 13.62 -30.40
N LEU A 532 -18.24 12.90 -29.40
CA LEU A 532 -18.99 12.43 -28.25
C LEU A 532 -19.45 13.57 -27.36
N LEU A 533 -18.60 14.58 -27.15
CA LEU A 533 -18.93 15.76 -26.37
C LEU A 533 -20.10 16.54 -26.98
N ALA A 534 -20.07 16.80 -28.30
CA ALA A 534 -21.17 17.47 -28.97
C ALA A 534 -22.49 16.71 -28.88
N THR A 535 -22.39 15.36 -28.94
CA THR A 535 -23.58 14.48 -28.81
C THR A 535 -24.16 14.54 -27.40
N ALA A 536 -23.32 14.42 -26.36
CA ALA A 536 -23.75 14.52 -24.97
C ALA A 536 -24.38 15.89 -24.66
N ILE A 537 -23.71 16.97 -25.04
CA ILE A 537 -24.22 18.33 -24.87
C ILE A 537 -25.61 18.47 -25.50
N ARG A 538 -25.78 18.02 -26.74
CA ARG A 538 -27.09 18.09 -27.43
C ARG A 538 -28.17 17.33 -26.67
N ASP A 539 -27.87 16.14 -26.18
CA ASP A 539 -28.87 15.27 -25.55
C ASP A 539 -29.24 15.76 -24.14
N PHE A 540 -28.30 16.25 -23.35
CA PHE A 540 -28.58 16.88 -22.06
C PHE A 540 -29.32 18.22 -22.19
N ARG A 541 -28.96 19.07 -23.16
CA ARG A 541 -29.66 20.34 -23.41
C ARG A 541 -31.12 20.15 -23.90
N LYS A 542 -31.42 19.07 -24.62
CA LYS A 542 -32.82 18.70 -24.92
C LYS A 542 -33.65 18.49 -23.64
N GLN A 543 -32.98 18.11 -22.56
CA GLN A 543 -33.60 17.89 -21.26
C GLN A 543 -33.50 19.13 -20.34
N ARG A 544 -33.12 20.29 -20.88
CA ARG A 544 -32.97 21.57 -20.18
C ARG A 544 -31.94 21.56 -19.08
N LEU A 545 -30.92 20.69 -19.17
CA LEU A 545 -29.79 20.65 -18.24
C LEU A 545 -28.68 21.60 -18.70
N ASN A 546 -28.10 22.34 -17.76
CA ASN A 546 -26.82 23.06 -17.97
C ASN A 546 -25.69 22.05 -18.21
N THR A 547 -24.76 22.42 -19.09
CA THR A 547 -23.68 21.52 -19.52
C THR A 547 -22.35 22.13 -19.21
N VAL A 548 -21.51 21.37 -18.49
CA VAL A 548 -20.16 21.75 -18.08
C VAL A 548 -19.17 20.78 -18.71
N ALA A 549 -18.19 21.26 -19.46
CA ALA A 549 -17.11 20.42 -19.96
C ALA A 549 -16.02 20.28 -18.90
N ILE A 550 -15.66 19.03 -18.52
CA ILE A 550 -14.61 18.73 -17.54
C ILE A 550 -13.32 18.42 -18.27
N VAL A 551 -12.26 19.21 -17.99
CA VAL A 551 -10.91 19.01 -18.48
C VAL A 551 -10.05 18.41 -17.36
N ASP A 552 -9.47 17.23 -17.62
CA ASP A 552 -8.66 16.46 -16.69
C ASP A 552 -7.17 16.74 -16.93
N PHE A 553 -6.41 16.87 -15.83
CA PHE A 553 -4.96 17.18 -15.85
C PHE A 553 -4.05 15.97 -15.65
N TYR A 554 -4.57 14.78 -15.39
CA TYR A 554 -3.75 13.57 -15.37
C TYR A 554 -3.23 13.24 -16.76
N SER A 555 -1.94 12.92 -16.87
CA SER A 555 -1.28 12.67 -18.15
C SER A 555 -0.32 11.48 -18.05
N PRO A 556 -0.82 10.25 -17.72
CA PRO A 556 0.03 9.09 -17.51
C PRO A 556 0.81 8.65 -18.76
N THR A 557 0.26 8.83 -19.95
CA THR A 557 0.95 8.49 -21.19
C THR A 557 2.08 9.46 -21.48
N LEU A 558 1.86 10.76 -21.26
CA LEU A 558 2.85 11.80 -21.47
C LEU A 558 4.04 11.62 -20.55
N VAL A 559 3.80 11.51 -19.23
CA VAL A 559 4.86 11.36 -18.22
C VAL A 559 5.63 10.03 -18.35
N THR A 560 4.99 8.99 -18.90
CA THR A 560 5.65 7.72 -19.20
C THR A 560 6.56 7.84 -20.41
N ARG A 561 6.16 8.59 -21.45
CA ARG A 561 6.96 8.82 -22.67
C ARG A 561 8.14 9.75 -22.44
N ASP A 562 7.92 10.81 -21.65
CA ASP A 562 8.91 11.82 -21.33
C ASP A 562 8.98 12.04 -19.83
N SER A 563 9.93 11.36 -19.19
CA SER A 563 10.11 11.45 -17.73
C SER A 563 10.51 12.86 -17.25
N HIS A 564 10.99 13.75 -18.15
CA HIS A 564 11.25 15.14 -17.82
C HIS A 564 9.96 15.94 -17.61
N MET A 565 8.84 15.49 -18.15
CA MET A 565 7.53 16.11 -17.94
C MET A 565 6.91 15.72 -16.62
N ALA A 566 7.35 14.61 -15.99
CA ALA A 566 6.77 14.09 -14.75
C ALA A 566 7.01 15.04 -13.57
N ALA A 567 5.99 15.23 -12.75
CA ALA A 567 6.11 15.91 -11.46
C ALA A 567 7.00 15.09 -10.52
N VAL A 568 7.91 15.78 -9.81
CA VAL A 568 8.80 15.14 -8.83
C VAL A 568 8.27 15.39 -7.43
N ARG A 569 8.12 14.33 -6.65
CA ARG A 569 7.69 14.39 -5.25
C ARG A 569 8.81 14.93 -4.35
N PHE A 570 8.42 15.36 -3.14
CA PHE A 570 9.36 15.85 -2.11
C PHE A 570 10.39 14.78 -1.66
N ASP A 571 10.15 13.49 -1.93
CA ASP A 571 11.07 12.37 -1.67
C ASP A 571 11.94 12.00 -2.90
N GLY A 572 11.85 12.78 -3.98
CA GLY A 572 12.61 12.61 -5.22
C GLY A 572 12.01 11.60 -6.20
N MET A 573 10.87 10.97 -5.90
CA MET A 573 10.20 10.06 -6.82
C MET A 573 9.40 10.82 -7.87
N GLN A 574 9.42 10.35 -9.12
CA GLN A 574 8.60 10.89 -10.19
C GLN A 574 7.15 10.40 -10.09
N SER A 575 6.20 11.24 -10.48
CA SER A 575 4.80 10.87 -10.63
C SER A 575 4.62 9.99 -11.86
N GLY A 576 3.69 9.02 -11.78
CA GLY A 576 3.29 8.20 -12.91
C GLY A 576 2.18 8.82 -13.77
N ASP A 577 1.59 9.96 -13.34
CA ASP A 577 0.36 10.49 -13.92
C ASP A 577 0.27 12.02 -13.93
N GLN A 578 1.11 12.72 -13.17
CA GLN A 578 1.03 14.17 -13.02
C GLN A 578 2.21 14.88 -13.69
N VAL A 579 1.90 15.90 -14.48
CA VAL A 579 2.88 16.75 -15.16
C VAL A 579 3.50 17.73 -14.17
N CYS A 580 4.77 18.09 -14.37
CA CYS A 580 5.49 19.05 -13.55
C CYS A 580 4.75 20.40 -13.47
N PHE A 581 4.68 20.96 -12.26
CA PHE A 581 4.00 22.22 -12.00
C PHE A 581 4.52 23.39 -12.85
N SER A 582 5.83 23.49 -13.09
CA SER A 582 6.40 24.53 -13.96
C SER A 582 5.96 24.37 -15.43
N GLU A 583 5.74 23.15 -15.90
CA GLU A 583 5.20 22.90 -17.24
C GLU A 583 3.73 23.29 -17.34
N LEU A 584 2.99 23.15 -16.25
CA LEU A 584 1.61 23.60 -16.20
C LEU A 584 1.51 25.13 -16.20
N VAL A 585 2.26 25.82 -15.34
CA VAL A 585 2.05 27.27 -15.15
C VAL A 585 2.77 28.14 -16.19
N ASP A 586 3.96 27.72 -16.64
CA ASP A 586 4.82 28.51 -17.52
C ASP A 586 5.26 27.77 -18.80
N GLY A 587 5.00 26.45 -18.89
CA GLY A 587 5.47 25.57 -19.97
C GLY A 587 4.48 25.41 -21.13
N ASP A 588 4.84 24.49 -22.04
CA ASP A 588 4.06 24.17 -23.23
C ASP A 588 2.77 23.43 -22.89
N TYR A 589 2.80 22.56 -21.86
CA TYR A 589 1.64 21.86 -21.40
C TYR A 589 0.50 22.82 -21.01
N GLY A 590 0.82 23.83 -20.21
CA GLY A 590 -0.17 24.83 -19.81
C GLY A 590 -0.69 25.67 -20.99
N ARG A 591 0.15 26.00 -21.97
CA ARG A 591 -0.29 26.70 -23.20
C ARG A 591 -1.33 25.89 -23.98
N GLN A 592 -1.10 24.59 -24.14
CA GLN A 592 -2.03 23.71 -24.85
C GLN A 592 -3.35 23.51 -24.10
N ILE A 593 -3.33 23.49 -22.75
CA ILE A 593 -4.55 23.51 -21.95
C ILE A 593 -5.36 24.81 -22.23
N ILE A 594 -4.70 25.96 -22.25
CA ILE A 594 -5.36 27.25 -22.57
C ILE A 594 -5.95 27.21 -23.99
N GLU A 595 -5.26 26.66 -24.96
CA GLU A 595 -5.78 26.47 -26.33
C GLU A 595 -6.99 25.51 -26.36
N MET A 596 -6.95 24.41 -25.57
CA MET A 596 -8.05 23.48 -25.43
C MET A 596 -9.28 24.16 -24.86
N VAL A 597 -9.13 24.93 -23.78
CA VAL A 597 -10.22 25.69 -23.15
C VAL A 597 -10.76 26.75 -24.12
N THR A 598 -9.89 27.45 -24.84
CA THR A 598 -10.30 28.42 -25.86
C THR A 598 -11.13 27.74 -26.94
N TYR A 599 -10.67 26.58 -27.47
CA TYR A 599 -11.41 25.83 -28.47
C TYR A 599 -12.79 25.37 -27.97
N LEU A 600 -12.85 24.80 -26.78
CA LEU A 600 -14.10 24.35 -26.14
C LEU A 600 -15.08 25.53 -25.94
N SER A 601 -14.61 26.66 -25.46
CA SER A 601 -15.45 27.82 -25.17
C SER A 601 -16.11 28.41 -26.41
N HIS A 602 -15.46 28.38 -27.57
CA HIS A 602 -15.95 28.96 -28.81
C HIS A 602 -16.73 27.97 -29.69
N ASN A 603 -16.40 26.67 -29.63
CA ASN A 603 -16.97 25.71 -30.57
C ASN A 603 -18.13 24.88 -29.99
N TYR A 604 -18.32 24.92 -28.66
CA TYR A 604 -19.38 24.13 -28.02
C TYR A 604 -20.38 25.00 -27.25
N ARG A 605 -21.64 24.56 -27.24
CA ARG A 605 -22.74 25.22 -26.49
C ARG A 605 -22.67 24.76 -25.02
N LEU A 606 -21.64 25.18 -24.30
CA LEU A 606 -21.47 24.94 -22.88
C LEU A 606 -21.96 26.10 -22.04
N ASP A 607 -22.24 25.85 -20.77
CA ASP A 607 -22.54 26.88 -19.77
C ASP A 607 -21.28 27.20 -18.92
N ALA A 608 -20.40 26.19 -18.74
CA ALA A 608 -19.13 26.36 -18.05
C ALA A 608 -18.08 25.32 -18.53
N ILE A 609 -16.83 25.56 -18.14
CA ILE A 609 -15.71 24.62 -18.26
C ILE A 609 -15.16 24.39 -16.85
N ALA A 610 -15.00 23.14 -16.45
CA ALA A 610 -14.44 22.73 -15.16
C ALA A 610 -13.02 22.14 -15.33
N LEU A 611 -12.11 22.48 -14.44
CA LEU A 611 -10.77 21.92 -14.36
C LEU A 611 -10.69 21.01 -13.15
N THR A 612 -10.19 19.77 -13.31
CA THR A 612 -10.06 18.78 -12.24
C THR A 612 -8.63 18.23 -12.12
N GLU A 613 -8.27 17.63 -10.98
CA GLU A 613 -7.00 16.95 -10.71
C GLU A 613 -5.76 17.86 -10.68
N LEU A 614 -5.92 19.06 -10.13
CA LEU A 614 -4.85 20.07 -9.99
C LEU A 614 -4.12 20.01 -8.63
N ASP A 615 -4.16 18.93 -7.88
CA ASP A 615 -3.52 18.83 -6.55
C ASP A 615 -2.01 18.60 -6.63
N TYR A 616 -1.24 19.60 -6.20
CA TYR A 616 0.23 19.60 -6.16
C TYR A 616 0.83 19.50 -4.75
N TYR A 617 0.06 19.15 -3.73
CA TYR A 617 0.55 19.10 -2.34
C TYR A 617 1.84 18.28 -2.14
N SER A 618 1.93 17.13 -2.77
CA SER A 618 3.07 16.22 -2.66
C SER A 618 4.11 16.38 -3.76
N PHE A 619 3.86 17.23 -4.77
CA PHE A 619 4.60 17.25 -6.02
C PHE A 619 5.31 18.57 -6.30
N CYS A 620 6.17 18.50 -7.30
CA CYS A 620 6.97 19.58 -7.90
C CYS A 620 8.03 20.16 -6.98
N PHE A 621 8.98 19.26 -6.69
CA PHE A 621 10.21 19.58 -5.97
C PHE A 621 11.46 19.35 -6.86
N ASP A 622 11.30 19.46 -8.18
CA ASP A 622 12.39 19.39 -9.16
C ASP A 622 13.12 20.73 -9.29
N ASP A 623 14.22 20.71 -10.08
CA ASP A 623 15.09 21.89 -10.27
C ASP A 623 14.39 23.04 -11.01
N ARG A 624 13.39 22.78 -11.84
CA ARG A 624 12.63 23.83 -12.55
C ARG A 624 11.72 24.55 -11.58
N CYS A 625 10.99 23.80 -10.80
CA CYS A 625 10.15 24.34 -9.73
C CYS A 625 11.00 25.07 -8.67
N LEU A 626 12.20 24.56 -8.35
CA LEU A 626 13.11 25.23 -7.43
C LEU A 626 13.59 26.58 -7.96
N ARG A 627 13.88 26.72 -9.27
CA ARG A 627 14.23 28.02 -9.88
C ARG A 627 13.10 29.03 -9.73
N SER A 628 11.88 28.65 -10.11
CA SER A 628 10.70 29.52 -9.95
C SER A 628 10.42 29.91 -8.49
N TYR A 629 10.61 28.91 -7.57
CA TYR A 629 10.48 29.19 -6.14
C TYR A 629 11.54 30.17 -5.61
N ARG A 630 12.81 30.04 -6.04
CA ARG A 630 13.91 30.94 -5.68
C ARG A 630 13.61 32.40 -6.11
N GLU A 631 13.17 32.56 -7.35
CA GLU A 631 12.80 33.85 -7.91
C GLU A 631 11.67 34.52 -7.14
N SER A 632 10.66 33.74 -6.75
CA SER A 632 9.49 34.23 -6.03
C SER A 632 9.73 34.46 -4.54
N SER A 633 10.50 33.57 -3.87
CA SER A 633 10.66 33.59 -2.41
C SER A 633 11.92 34.28 -1.92
N GLY A 634 12.92 34.49 -2.79
CA GLY A 634 14.26 34.96 -2.43
C GLY A 634 15.11 33.94 -1.66
N ARG A 635 14.65 32.72 -1.47
CA ARG A 635 15.37 31.66 -0.76
C ARG A 635 16.25 30.85 -1.73
N ALA A 636 17.43 30.43 -1.29
CA ALA A 636 18.37 29.70 -2.14
C ALA A 636 18.00 28.22 -2.36
N ASP A 637 17.19 27.62 -1.49
CA ASP A 637 16.77 26.19 -1.55
C ASP A 637 15.39 26.02 -0.92
N TRP A 638 14.81 24.81 -1.12
CA TRP A 638 13.60 24.42 -0.44
C TRP A 638 13.76 24.47 1.08
N PRO A 639 12.78 24.92 1.84
CA PRO A 639 12.80 24.82 3.30
C PRO A 639 12.89 23.35 3.72
N ARG A 640 13.69 23.10 4.76
CA ARG A 640 13.96 21.74 5.24
C ARG A 640 13.68 21.61 6.73
N HIS A 641 13.16 20.48 7.11
CA HIS A 641 12.99 20.16 8.53
C HIS A 641 14.33 20.21 9.27
N PRO A 642 14.41 20.84 10.44
CA PRO A 642 15.67 21.02 11.16
C PRO A 642 16.40 19.70 11.45
N TRP A 643 15.66 18.65 11.75
CA TRP A 643 16.18 17.37 12.20
C TRP A 643 16.39 16.37 11.07
N SER A 644 15.42 16.19 10.18
CA SER A 644 15.45 15.18 9.11
C SER A 644 16.19 15.64 7.86
N LYS A 645 16.41 16.94 7.70
CA LYS A 645 16.92 17.59 6.48
C LYS A 645 16.06 17.33 5.22
N ALA A 646 14.94 16.65 5.37
CA ALA A 646 13.96 16.48 4.29
C ALA A 646 13.27 17.80 3.97
N VAL A 647 12.78 17.94 2.74
CA VAL A 647 12.00 19.12 2.34
C VAL A 647 10.76 19.23 3.22
N ASP A 648 10.56 20.42 3.80
CA ASP A 648 9.36 20.74 4.56
C ASP A 648 8.27 21.26 3.61
N ARG A 649 7.49 20.33 3.07
CA ARG A 649 6.40 20.66 2.13
C ARG A 649 5.28 21.47 2.76
N ASP A 650 5.21 21.51 4.10
CA ASP A 650 4.21 22.26 4.87
C ASP A 650 4.66 23.71 5.18
N ASP A 651 5.86 24.14 4.73
CA ASP A 651 6.34 25.50 4.91
C ASP A 651 5.45 26.51 4.15
N PRO A 652 4.96 27.57 4.81
CA PRO A 652 4.07 28.55 4.19
C PRO A 652 4.65 29.27 2.97
N SER A 653 5.97 29.30 2.78
CA SER A 653 6.58 29.93 1.61
C SER A 653 6.34 29.14 0.33
N ILE A 654 6.31 27.79 0.43
CA ILE A 654 5.99 26.91 -0.69
C ILE A 654 4.53 27.12 -1.11
N TRP A 655 3.61 27.18 -0.13
CA TRP A 655 2.19 27.40 -0.45
C TRP A 655 1.94 28.74 -1.14
N ARG A 656 2.56 29.81 -0.62
CA ARG A 656 2.42 31.15 -1.19
C ARG A 656 2.92 31.24 -2.61
N TRP A 657 4.10 30.67 -2.88
CA TRP A 657 4.65 30.58 -4.23
C TRP A 657 3.71 29.78 -5.16
N ARG A 658 3.33 28.59 -4.74
CA ARG A 658 2.49 27.71 -5.55
C ARG A 658 1.13 28.33 -5.84
N SER A 659 0.45 28.87 -4.83
CA SER A 659 -0.83 29.55 -5.00
C SER A 659 -0.75 30.79 -5.88
N ALA A 660 0.35 31.55 -5.81
CA ALA A 660 0.55 32.71 -6.68
C ALA A 660 0.72 32.31 -8.15
N LYS A 661 1.58 31.30 -8.41
CA LYS A 661 1.79 30.78 -9.77
C LYS A 661 0.55 30.11 -10.34
N MET A 662 -0.20 29.36 -9.54
CA MET A 662 -1.47 28.78 -9.96
C MET A 662 -2.50 29.87 -10.31
N GLN A 663 -2.56 30.95 -9.53
CA GLN A 663 -3.44 32.07 -9.81
C GLN A 663 -3.10 32.73 -11.17
N GLU A 664 -1.82 32.94 -11.49
CA GLU A 664 -1.37 33.48 -12.80
C GLU A 664 -1.82 32.56 -13.96
N PHE A 665 -1.70 31.25 -13.79
CA PHE A 665 -2.18 30.29 -14.77
C PHE A 665 -3.72 30.33 -14.92
N LEU A 666 -4.44 30.27 -13.79
CA LEU A 666 -5.91 30.29 -13.80
C LEU A 666 -6.49 31.58 -14.40
N GLN A 667 -5.82 32.73 -14.25
CA GLN A 667 -6.23 33.98 -14.92
C GLN A 667 -6.22 33.84 -16.45
N LYS A 668 -5.19 33.18 -17.00
CA LYS A 668 -5.10 32.93 -18.46
C LYS A 668 -6.18 31.98 -18.93
N VAL A 669 -6.44 30.92 -18.13
CA VAL A 669 -7.51 29.96 -18.43
C VAL A 669 -8.90 30.59 -18.31
N ALA A 670 -9.12 31.43 -17.31
CA ALA A 670 -10.35 32.19 -17.14
C ALA A 670 -10.61 33.13 -18.34
N TYR A 671 -9.58 33.85 -18.78
CA TYR A 671 -9.69 34.68 -19.98
C TYR A 671 -10.09 33.85 -21.20
N ALA A 672 -9.50 32.65 -21.38
CA ALA A 672 -9.84 31.74 -22.48
C ALA A 672 -11.30 31.25 -22.41
N ALA A 673 -11.80 30.89 -21.22
CA ALA A 673 -13.20 30.47 -21.04
C ALA A 673 -14.17 31.66 -21.27
N HIS A 674 -13.89 32.80 -20.66
CA HIS A 674 -14.74 33.99 -20.72
C HIS A 674 -14.79 34.59 -22.14
N SER A 675 -13.71 34.46 -22.93
CA SER A 675 -13.69 34.95 -24.33
C SER A 675 -14.75 34.27 -25.19
N GLY A 676 -15.12 33.02 -24.88
CA GLY A 676 -16.23 32.29 -25.49
C GLY A 676 -17.57 32.42 -24.74
N GLY A 677 -17.67 33.28 -23.71
CA GLY A 677 -18.86 33.45 -22.90
C GLY A 677 -19.17 32.29 -21.95
N LYS A 678 -18.14 31.52 -21.50
CA LYS A 678 -18.28 30.40 -20.57
C LYS A 678 -17.74 30.74 -19.18
N ARG A 679 -18.41 30.22 -18.14
CA ARG A 679 -17.87 30.29 -16.77
C ARG A 679 -16.70 29.31 -16.60
N LEU A 680 -15.77 29.66 -15.72
CA LEU A 680 -14.69 28.77 -15.27
C LEU A 680 -15.02 28.22 -13.89
N ILE A 681 -14.97 26.91 -13.75
CA ILE A 681 -15.11 26.17 -12.50
C ILE A 681 -13.79 25.47 -12.21
N VAL A 682 -13.34 25.45 -10.96
CA VAL A 682 -12.08 24.77 -10.59
C VAL A 682 -12.33 23.86 -9.41
N ASP A 683 -11.97 22.59 -9.56
CA ASP A 683 -12.01 21.62 -8.48
C ASP A 683 -10.88 21.87 -7.48
N VAL A 684 -11.19 21.84 -6.21
CA VAL A 684 -10.24 22.17 -5.14
C VAL A 684 -10.27 21.11 -4.03
N PRO A 685 -9.09 20.63 -3.56
CA PRO A 685 -9.01 19.62 -2.52
C PRO A 685 -9.30 20.20 -1.13
N VAL A 686 -9.72 19.34 -0.21
CA VAL A 686 -9.89 19.64 1.21
C VAL A 686 -8.64 19.20 1.98
N ASN A 687 -8.07 20.08 2.81
CA ASN A 687 -7.08 19.63 3.77
C ASN A 687 -7.79 19.04 5.00
N TRP A 688 -7.81 17.72 5.08
CA TRP A 688 -8.47 16.97 6.16
C TRP A 688 -7.83 17.13 7.54
N LYS A 689 -6.58 17.60 7.61
CA LYS A 689 -5.88 17.88 8.88
C LYS A 689 -6.24 19.25 9.44
N ASP A 690 -6.46 20.21 8.54
CA ASP A 690 -6.76 21.59 8.89
C ASP A 690 -7.66 22.23 7.82
N LEU A 691 -8.96 22.20 8.05
CA LEU A 691 -9.96 22.76 7.11
C LEU A 691 -9.72 24.26 6.82
N LYS A 692 -9.10 24.99 7.76
CA LYS A 692 -8.81 26.42 7.60
C LYS A 692 -7.74 26.72 6.54
N ARG A 693 -6.97 25.71 6.12
CA ARG A 693 -5.97 25.88 5.03
C ARG A 693 -6.59 26.09 3.65
N ARG A 694 -7.82 25.64 3.44
CA ARG A 694 -8.64 25.92 2.24
C ARG A 694 -7.86 25.77 0.94
N GLY A 695 -7.20 24.64 0.73
CA GLY A 695 -6.44 24.31 -0.47
C GLY A 695 -5.10 25.00 -0.64
N GLY A 696 -4.68 25.88 0.27
CA GLY A 696 -3.43 26.64 0.14
C GLY A 696 -2.18 25.79 -0.01
N ASP A 697 -2.11 24.64 0.67
CA ASP A 697 -1.00 23.70 0.62
C ASP A 697 -0.89 22.94 -0.72
N SER A 698 -1.99 22.75 -1.45
CA SER A 698 -2.01 22.17 -2.79
C SER A 698 -1.66 23.17 -3.91
N GLY A 699 -1.66 24.46 -3.61
CA GLY A 699 -1.55 25.54 -4.59
C GLY A 699 -2.91 26.09 -5.06
N LEU A 700 -4.01 25.55 -4.54
CA LEU A 700 -5.39 25.93 -4.88
C LEU A 700 -6.08 26.63 -3.70
N GLU A 701 -5.46 27.70 -3.17
CA GLU A 701 -6.06 28.51 -2.12
C GLU A 701 -7.40 29.10 -2.60
N TYR A 702 -8.50 28.71 -1.97
CA TYR A 702 -9.88 28.98 -2.45
C TYR A 702 -10.11 30.46 -2.76
N ALA A 703 -9.67 31.36 -1.87
CA ALA A 703 -9.84 32.78 -2.08
C ALA A 703 -9.09 33.31 -3.31
N ARG A 704 -7.92 32.75 -3.62
CA ARG A 704 -7.13 33.13 -4.81
C ARG A 704 -7.71 32.50 -6.08
N VAL A 705 -8.16 31.27 -6.02
CA VAL A 705 -8.83 30.59 -7.14
C VAL A 705 -10.07 31.40 -7.55
N LEU A 706 -10.90 31.84 -6.59
CA LEU A 706 -12.11 32.63 -6.84
C LEU A 706 -11.84 34.06 -7.34
N GLN A 707 -10.60 34.53 -7.37
CA GLN A 707 -10.25 35.78 -8.07
C GLN A 707 -10.18 35.59 -9.59
N SER A 708 -10.05 34.36 -10.06
CA SER A 708 -9.93 34.01 -11.47
C SER A 708 -11.11 33.16 -11.95
N ALA A 709 -11.50 32.15 -11.17
CA ALA A 709 -12.63 31.28 -11.45
C ALA A 709 -13.96 31.87 -10.96
N ASP A 710 -15.05 31.56 -11.65
CA ASP A 710 -16.40 31.97 -11.26
C ASP A 710 -16.90 31.17 -10.06
N GLN A 711 -16.55 29.88 -9.99
CA GLN A 711 -16.95 28.96 -8.93
C GLN A 711 -15.82 27.95 -8.64
N ILE A 712 -15.86 27.37 -7.45
CA ILE A 712 -15.01 26.21 -7.06
C ILE A 712 -15.90 25.00 -6.77
N VAL A 713 -15.36 23.80 -6.98
CA VAL A 713 -15.96 22.54 -6.54
C VAL A 713 -15.08 21.95 -5.44
N VAL A 714 -15.57 21.93 -4.23
CA VAL A 714 -14.79 21.48 -3.05
C VAL A 714 -14.95 19.98 -2.85
N TRP A 715 -13.83 19.23 -2.86
CA TRP A 715 -13.81 17.76 -2.77
C TRP A 715 -14.18 17.26 -1.37
N ASN A 716 -15.46 17.05 -1.12
CA ASN A 716 -15.93 16.38 0.09
C ASN A 716 -15.94 14.85 -0.15
N TYR A 717 -14.75 14.28 -0.37
CA TYR A 717 -14.56 12.84 -0.62
C TYR A 717 -14.24 12.10 0.68
N PHE A 718 -15.12 12.27 1.69
CA PHE A 718 -14.94 11.70 3.02
C PHE A 718 -14.79 10.18 3.01
N GLY A 719 -15.37 9.47 2.03
CA GLY A 719 -15.22 8.03 1.86
C GLY A 719 -13.80 7.60 1.48
N VAL A 720 -13.05 8.43 0.73
CA VAL A 720 -11.66 8.14 0.33
C VAL A 720 -10.75 8.03 1.54
N ASP A 721 -10.92 8.93 2.51
CA ASP A 721 -10.14 8.96 3.76
C ASP A 721 -10.82 8.21 4.91
N GLU A 722 -11.85 7.39 4.61
CA GLU A 722 -12.60 6.59 5.58
C GLU A 722 -13.16 7.43 6.76
N ARG A 723 -13.58 8.66 6.50
CA ARG A 723 -14.14 9.57 7.48
C ARG A 723 -15.65 9.39 7.59
N SER A 724 -16.19 9.82 8.74
CA SER A 724 -17.64 9.83 8.95
C SER A 724 -18.34 10.88 8.08
N PRO A 725 -19.54 10.61 7.53
CA PRO A 725 -20.32 11.57 6.74
C PRO A 725 -20.58 12.92 7.42
N GLU A 726 -20.60 12.98 8.75
CA GLU A 726 -20.79 14.19 9.56
C GLU A 726 -19.73 15.27 9.31
N ILE A 727 -18.56 14.90 8.77
CA ILE A 727 -17.51 15.87 8.42
C ILE A 727 -17.98 16.85 7.35
N SER A 728 -18.93 16.45 6.50
CA SER A 728 -19.54 17.28 5.46
C SER A 728 -20.14 18.56 6.03
N ALA A 729 -20.79 18.46 7.20
CA ALA A 729 -21.35 19.64 7.89
C ALA A 729 -20.28 20.67 8.23
N ARG A 730 -19.11 20.22 8.73
CA ARG A 730 -18.01 21.12 9.11
C ARG A 730 -17.41 21.82 7.90
N ILE A 731 -17.25 21.09 6.79
CA ILE A 731 -16.73 21.66 5.53
C ILE A 731 -17.67 22.78 5.07
N VAL A 732 -18.98 22.48 4.99
CA VAL A 732 -19.98 23.43 4.52
C VAL A 732 -20.08 24.65 5.43
N GLN A 733 -20.11 24.46 6.75
CA GLN A 733 -20.14 25.56 7.71
C GLN A 733 -18.92 26.50 7.58
N ASP A 734 -17.72 25.95 7.30
CA ASP A 734 -16.54 26.79 7.04
C ASP A 734 -16.66 27.56 5.72
N LEU A 735 -17.19 26.92 4.68
CA LEU A 735 -17.40 27.54 3.37
C LEU A 735 -18.42 28.67 3.43
N VAL A 736 -19.60 28.42 3.99
CA VAL A 736 -20.72 29.40 4.10
C VAL A 736 -20.30 30.63 4.92
N ARG A 737 -19.46 30.45 5.94
CA ARG A 737 -18.91 31.58 6.71
C ARG A 737 -17.91 32.43 5.94
N SER A 738 -17.31 31.88 4.89
CA SER A 738 -16.12 32.44 4.24
C SER A 738 -16.40 32.93 2.84
N PHE A 739 -17.38 32.35 2.15
CA PHE A 739 -17.68 32.60 0.74
C PHE A 739 -19.18 32.71 0.49
N PRO A 740 -19.63 33.51 -0.46
CA PRO A 740 -21.02 33.53 -0.89
C PRO A 740 -21.43 32.13 -1.42
N PRO A 741 -22.66 31.67 -1.14
CA PRO A 741 -23.10 30.31 -1.51
C PRO A 741 -23.10 30.02 -3.03
N ASP A 742 -23.27 31.05 -3.86
CA ASP A 742 -23.22 30.97 -5.32
C ASP A 742 -21.80 30.72 -5.87
N LYS A 743 -20.77 30.88 -5.04
CA LYS A 743 -19.36 30.75 -5.44
C LYS A 743 -18.79 29.34 -5.31
N PHE A 744 -19.51 28.40 -4.72
CA PHE A 744 -18.97 27.05 -4.55
C PHE A 744 -20.04 25.98 -4.71
N PHE A 745 -19.59 24.83 -5.22
CA PHE A 745 -20.25 23.54 -5.10
C PHE A 745 -19.55 22.73 -4.02
N VAL A 746 -20.28 21.89 -3.32
CA VAL A 746 -19.71 20.84 -2.45
C VAL A 746 -19.85 19.52 -3.16
N SER A 747 -18.72 18.91 -3.51
CA SER A 747 -18.70 17.64 -4.23
C SER A 747 -18.78 16.46 -3.28
N VAL A 748 -19.86 15.68 -3.36
CA VAL A 748 -19.96 14.40 -2.65
C VAL A 748 -19.48 13.28 -3.56
N GLY A 749 -18.27 12.77 -3.25
CA GLY A 749 -17.62 11.70 -4.00
C GLY A 749 -18.16 10.32 -3.63
N LEU A 750 -18.29 9.46 -4.63
CA LEU A 750 -18.78 8.08 -4.48
C LEU A 750 -17.66 7.05 -4.23
N TRP A 751 -16.42 7.48 -4.02
CA TRP A 751 -15.32 6.60 -3.72
C TRP A 751 -15.20 6.29 -2.22
N GLN A 752 -14.83 5.04 -1.90
CA GLN A 752 -14.49 4.61 -0.53
C GLN A 752 -13.13 3.95 -0.50
N GLY A 753 -12.22 4.46 0.36
CA GLY A 753 -10.83 4.06 0.36
C GLY A 753 -10.19 4.26 -1.02
N GLN A 754 -9.21 3.43 -1.36
CA GLN A 754 -8.48 3.58 -2.63
C GLN A 754 -9.19 3.00 -3.87
N HIS A 755 -10.17 2.09 -3.69
CA HIS A 755 -10.78 1.36 -4.82
C HIS A 755 -12.22 0.90 -4.57
N GLY A 756 -12.88 1.36 -3.51
CA GLY A 756 -14.25 0.99 -3.17
C GLY A 756 -15.27 2.03 -3.62
N THR A 757 -16.54 1.63 -3.64
CA THR A 757 -17.68 2.56 -3.81
C THR A 757 -18.29 2.80 -2.44
N LEU A 758 -18.58 4.06 -2.13
CA LEU A 758 -19.26 4.49 -0.91
C LEU A 758 -20.66 3.82 -0.87
N ASP A 759 -21.05 3.29 0.27
CA ASP A 759 -22.38 2.70 0.39
C ASP A 759 -23.50 3.77 0.33
N ALA A 760 -24.66 3.38 -0.17
CA ALA A 760 -25.78 4.31 -0.42
C ALA A 760 -26.26 5.03 0.85
N LYS A 761 -26.19 4.40 2.03
CA LYS A 761 -26.58 5.02 3.31
C LYS A 761 -25.61 6.10 3.75
N SER A 762 -24.29 5.84 3.64
CA SER A 762 -23.25 6.82 3.93
C SER A 762 -23.28 7.98 2.93
N PHE A 763 -23.55 7.69 1.66
CA PHE A 763 -23.76 8.69 0.61
C PHE A 763 -24.97 9.58 0.95
N GLN A 764 -26.13 9.00 1.28
CA GLN A 764 -27.33 9.74 1.69
C GLN A 764 -27.04 10.68 2.86
N LYS A 765 -26.42 10.16 3.93
CA LYS A 765 -26.06 10.97 5.09
C LYS A 765 -25.12 12.12 4.73
N GLY A 766 -24.10 11.85 3.90
CA GLY A 766 -23.17 12.89 3.43
C GLY A 766 -23.90 14.02 2.70
N LEU A 767 -24.87 13.68 1.86
CA LEU A 767 -25.74 14.65 1.19
C LEU A 767 -26.60 15.44 2.19
N GLU A 768 -27.31 14.74 3.09
CA GLU A 768 -28.15 15.39 4.10
C GLU A 768 -27.35 16.37 4.98
N TYR A 769 -26.16 15.98 5.45
CA TYR A 769 -25.28 16.89 6.23
C TYR A 769 -24.80 18.08 5.39
N THR A 770 -24.49 17.85 4.11
CA THR A 770 -24.08 18.90 3.18
C THR A 770 -25.20 19.94 3.00
N MET A 771 -26.40 19.49 2.70
CA MET A 771 -27.56 20.34 2.45
C MET A 771 -28.05 21.09 3.69
N ARG A 772 -28.25 20.36 4.80
CA ARG A 772 -28.69 20.97 6.08
C ARG A 772 -27.71 21.99 6.67
N SER A 773 -26.45 21.96 6.25
CA SER A 773 -25.42 22.90 6.70
C SER A 773 -25.35 24.17 5.85
N GLY A 774 -26.19 24.31 4.85
CA GLY A 774 -26.34 25.53 4.04
C GLY A 774 -25.65 25.53 2.68
N ALA A 775 -25.25 24.36 2.16
CA ALA A 775 -24.78 24.24 0.78
C ALA A 775 -25.98 24.43 -0.19
N GLN A 776 -25.88 25.39 -1.10
CA GLN A 776 -26.90 25.64 -2.12
C GLN A 776 -26.60 24.90 -3.44
N ASN A 777 -25.33 24.59 -3.70
CA ASN A 777 -24.91 23.91 -4.92
C ASN A 777 -24.18 22.63 -4.56
N ILE A 778 -24.62 21.51 -5.13
CA ILE A 778 -24.09 20.17 -4.85
C ILE A 778 -23.56 19.56 -6.14
N TRP A 779 -22.41 18.90 -6.05
CA TRP A 779 -21.78 18.20 -7.15
C TRP A 779 -21.59 16.72 -6.80
N ILE A 780 -22.10 15.81 -7.60
CA ILE A 780 -22.02 14.37 -7.37
C ILE A 780 -21.07 13.77 -8.41
N THR A 781 -20.09 12.96 -7.95
CA THR A 781 -19.07 12.40 -8.85
C THR A 781 -18.54 11.05 -8.34
N PRO A 782 -18.21 10.09 -9.22
CA PRO A 782 -18.62 9.99 -10.61
C PRO A 782 -19.96 9.23 -10.74
N ASN A 783 -20.75 9.54 -11.73
CA ASN A 783 -22.03 8.86 -11.94
C ASN A 783 -21.92 7.36 -12.25
N LYS A 784 -20.78 6.89 -12.81
CA LYS A 784 -20.54 5.47 -13.09
C LYS A 784 -20.51 4.59 -11.84
N LEU A 785 -20.34 5.16 -10.67
CA LEU A 785 -20.42 4.46 -9.39
C LEU A 785 -21.83 4.46 -8.77
N MET A 786 -22.77 5.15 -9.37
CA MET A 786 -24.16 5.21 -8.94
C MET A 786 -24.89 3.89 -9.26
N SER A 787 -25.25 3.14 -8.24
CA SER A 787 -26.19 2.02 -8.33
C SER A 787 -27.64 2.50 -8.17
N SER A 788 -28.62 1.63 -8.42
CA SER A 788 -30.04 1.91 -8.13
C SER A 788 -30.28 2.39 -6.69
N ASN A 789 -29.55 1.81 -5.73
CA ASN A 789 -29.63 2.22 -4.32
C ASN A 789 -29.09 3.63 -4.09
N HIS A 790 -28.06 4.06 -4.84
CA HIS A 790 -27.54 5.43 -4.74
C HIS A 790 -28.51 6.45 -5.35
N TRP A 791 -29.16 6.10 -6.46
CA TRP A 791 -30.20 6.95 -7.03
C TRP A 791 -31.37 7.12 -6.08
N SER A 792 -31.83 6.04 -5.43
CA SER A 792 -32.87 6.10 -4.39
C SER A 792 -32.43 6.88 -3.15
N ALA A 793 -31.16 6.77 -2.75
CA ALA A 793 -30.60 7.51 -1.63
C ALA A 793 -30.49 9.01 -1.92
N LEU A 794 -30.16 9.39 -3.16
CA LEU A 794 -30.19 10.79 -3.61
C LEU A 794 -31.60 11.35 -3.58
N ASP A 795 -32.58 10.62 -4.11
CA ASP A 795 -33.99 11.02 -4.11
C ASP A 795 -34.51 11.24 -2.68
N ALA A 796 -34.25 10.25 -1.80
CA ALA A 796 -34.65 10.36 -0.39
C ALA A 796 -33.95 11.52 0.35
N ALA A 797 -32.67 11.81 0.03
CA ALA A 797 -31.98 12.94 0.62
C ALA A 797 -32.58 14.29 0.18
N LEU A 798 -32.99 14.39 -1.05
CA LEU A 798 -33.66 15.59 -1.59
C LEU A 798 -35.06 15.79 -0.99
N ASP A 799 -35.81 14.69 -0.77
CA ASP A 799 -37.14 14.75 -0.12
C ASP A 799 -37.08 15.23 1.35
N THR A 800 -35.92 15.07 2.02
CA THR A 800 -35.79 15.53 3.43
C THR A 800 -35.64 17.04 3.57
N ILE A 801 -35.56 17.78 2.48
CA ILE A 801 -35.30 19.24 2.46
C ILE A 801 -36.52 20.01 1.85
N GLU A 802 -37.30 19.39 0.96
CA GLU A 802 -38.63 19.90 0.55
C GLU A 802 -39.60 19.73 1.74
#